data_cb3fbab715ba3eb906153764547774b4
#
_entry.id   cb3fbab715ba3eb906153764547774b4
#
_cell.length_a   1.000
_cell.length_b   1.000
_cell.length_c   1.000
_cell.angle_alpha   90.00
_cell.angle_beta   90.00
_cell.angle_gamma   90.00
#
_symmetry.space_group_name_H-M   'P 1'
#
loop_
_entity.id
_entity.type
_entity.pdbx_description
1 polymer ?
#
loop_
_entity_poly.entity_id
_entity_poly.type
_entity_poly.pdbx_seq_one_letter_code
_entity_poly.pdbx_strand_id
1 'polypeptide(L)'
;RPDAFGVIGFAREVAGIQGKAFRTPEWLSHSAPVETVEQSSDAAPRVVIEDPILSDRFTGMVFEGASEAAQSPLWMQTYLARSGMRPINAIVDITNYLMLLTGQPMHAYDYDKLLEVSGGVNEVRVRAARPGENLKILDGRELELSPDDTVIAAGEVAVGLAGAMGGAATEIDANTRRIFLECATFNLFKLRAVQMRHGIFSEAITRLTKGVPAPLAQPVLLQAAALLAEYTGAHATSSIVEDYPGQSGESQVVTDVQRINDVLGTALSEDDVKRTLEAVEFTVEIVDGQVVVGVPYWRHDISIPEDVIEEIGRLRGFDSIDVTLPLRRIRAVEPSAFDQLRTKLRRQLVRAGANEVLTYSFVHGDLMQKAGQKREEAYRITNSISPDLQYYRQSLTPSLLAAIHPNVKAGYDEYAIFEFNKFHTKRHGLNEEEVPKELDSLALVVTRQKKQASAAFYSAKQYLQYLADSMGIELFYEPLEADSDYPVTQPFEPKRSARVWDRTKTVRVGVVGEYRHAVAKAFKLPDHTAGFEVSPRALHQLAEEASVAYRPMSRYPSVERDVCFQVSVETTYQQLADAMTVSLSNAPFEVSFAPLDIFQPSSGNKKNITMTFTMFSYDRTLTGEEVSAYMESVVKGVLNQVEGEVV
;
A
#
# COMPACT_ATOMS: atom_id res chain seq x y z
N ARG A 1 -15.84 1.60 18.53
CA ARG A 1 -16.43 2.42 19.61
C ARG A 1 -17.61 3.22 19.09
N PRO A 2 -18.75 2.56 18.77
CA PRO A 2 -19.94 3.27 18.27
C PRO A 2 -20.57 4.19 19.34
N ASP A 3 -20.53 3.79 20.60
CA ASP A 3 -21.02 4.56 21.73
C ASP A 3 -20.34 5.93 21.92
N ALA A 4 -19.07 6.06 21.55
CA ALA A 4 -18.31 7.32 21.65
C ALA A 4 -18.72 8.40 20.61
N PHE A 5 -19.65 8.09 19.70
CA PHE A 5 -20.24 9.06 18.77
C PHE A 5 -21.43 9.86 19.37
N GLY A 6 -21.78 9.58 20.62
CA GLY A 6 -22.72 10.34 21.44
C GLY A 6 -22.07 10.84 22.73
N VAL A 7 -22.55 12.02 23.22
CA VAL A 7 -22.01 12.62 24.45
C VAL A 7 -22.18 11.71 25.67
N ILE A 8 -23.29 10.98 25.76
CA ILE A 8 -23.53 10.02 26.85
C ILE A 8 -22.47 8.93 26.90
N GLY A 9 -22.17 8.31 25.75
CA GLY A 9 -21.12 7.28 25.68
C GLY A 9 -19.74 7.83 25.98
N PHE A 10 -19.45 9.04 25.50
CA PHE A 10 -18.19 9.70 25.80
C PHE A 10 -18.06 10.10 27.29
N ALA A 11 -19.16 10.55 27.90
CA ALA A 11 -19.18 10.86 29.34
C ALA A 11 -18.96 9.61 30.21
N ARG A 12 -19.56 8.45 29.82
CA ARG A 12 -19.33 7.14 30.44
C ARG A 12 -17.85 6.77 30.40
N GLU A 13 -17.24 6.91 29.25
CA GLU A 13 -15.83 6.64 29.02
C GLU A 13 -14.93 7.48 29.93
N VAL A 14 -15.15 8.81 29.95
CA VAL A 14 -14.36 9.73 30.78
C VAL A 14 -14.54 9.41 32.27
N ALA A 15 -15.74 9.07 32.70
CA ALA A 15 -16.01 8.69 34.09
C ALA A 15 -15.26 7.38 34.44
N GLY A 16 -15.29 6.37 33.57
CA GLY A 16 -14.55 5.13 33.74
C GLY A 16 -13.04 5.34 33.87
N ILE A 17 -12.44 6.13 32.99
CA ILE A 17 -11.01 6.48 33.03
C ILE A 17 -10.65 7.24 34.32
N GLN A 18 -11.54 8.11 34.79
CA GLN A 18 -11.32 8.88 36.03
C GLN A 18 -11.68 8.13 37.32
N GLY A 19 -12.17 6.90 37.22
CA GLY A 19 -12.68 6.13 38.37
C GLY A 19 -13.88 6.78 39.05
N LYS A 20 -14.70 7.53 38.30
CA LYS A 20 -15.91 8.19 38.79
C LYS A 20 -17.15 7.38 38.46
N ALA A 21 -18.15 7.44 39.32
CA ALA A 21 -19.45 6.81 39.05
C ALA A 21 -20.16 7.50 37.89
N PHE A 22 -20.66 6.71 36.96
CA PHE A 22 -21.55 7.13 35.88
C PHE A 22 -22.82 6.29 35.91
N ARG A 23 -23.93 6.90 35.54
CA ARG A 23 -25.19 6.18 35.32
C ARG A 23 -25.83 6.67 34.04
N THR A 24 -26.18 5.74 33.17
CA THR A 24 -27.00 6.02 31.98
C THR A 24 -28.33 6.66 32.43
N PRO A 25 -28.79 7.76 31.78
CA PRO A 25 -30.09 8.35 32.07
C PRO A 25 -31.22 7.31 32.02
N GLU A 26 -32.16 7.38 32.97
CA GLU A 26 -33.26 6.38 33.09
C GLU A 26 -34.05 6.22 31.80
N TRP A 27 -34.33 7.32 31.09
CA TRP A 27 -35.08 7.28 29.82
C TRP A 27 -34.32 6.51 28.70
N LEU A 28 -33.02 6.33 28.83
CA LEU A 28 -32.19 5.60 27.88
C LEU A 28 -31.91 4.15 28.32
N SER A 29 -32.27 3.78 29.55
CA SER A 29 -32.12 2.43 30.06
C SER A 29 -33.19 1.50 29.48
N HIS A 30 -32.83 0.22 29.27
CA HIS A 30 -33.78 -0.82 28.79
C HIS A 30 -34.99 -1.01 29.73
N SER A 31 -34.87 -0.56 30.95
CA SER A 31 -35.88 -0.70 32.00
C SER A 31 -36.86 0.48 32.07
N ALA A 32 -36.70 1.48 31.21
CA ALA A 32 -37.60 2.62 31.21
C ALA A 32 -39.03 2.15 30.83
N PRO A 33 -40.04 2.44 31.66
CA PRO A 33 -41.40 2.07 31.31
C PRO A 33 -41.80 2.82 30.03
N VAL A 34 -42.25 2.06 29.02
CA VAL A 34 -42.82 2.65 27.82
C VAL A 34 -44.18 3.18 28.20
N GLU A 35 -44.30 4.51 28.39
CA GLU A 35 -45.63 5.12 28.51
C GLU A 35 -46.34 4.89 27.16
N THR A 36 -47.33 3.98 27.18
CA THR A 36 -48.17 3.72 26.01
C THR A 36 -49.06 4.96 25.80
N VAL A 37 -48.75 5.69 24.71
CA VAL A 37 -49.65 6.73 24.22
C VAL A 37 -51.00 6.06 23.86
N GLU A 38 -52.12 6.53 24.42
CA GLU A 38 -53.46 6.02 24.06
C GLU A 38 -53.64 6.15 22.54
N GLN A 39 -53.96 5.04 21.89
CA GLN A 39 -53.81 4.84 20.44
C GLN A 39 -55.03 5.28 19.64
N SER A 40 -54.79 6.01 18.55
CA SER A 40 -55.56 5.92 17.33
C SER A 40 -54.80 5.06 16.33
N SER A 41 -55.20 3.84 16.08
CA SER A 41 -54.48 2.82 15.28
C SER A 41 -54.42 3.10 13.77
N ASP A 42 -55.18 4.07 13.25
CA ASP A 42 -55.36 4.28 11.81
C ASP A 42 -54.45 5.39 11.22
N ALA A 43 -53.72 6.10 12.05
CA ALA A 43 -52.91 7.26 11.62
C ALA A 43 -51.46 6.94 11.22
N ALA A 44 -50.93 5.76 11.57
CA ALA A 44 -49.55 5.44 11.34
C ALA A 44 -49.31 4.69 10.02
N PRO A 45 -48.18 4.93 9.32
CA PRO A 45 -47.81 4.16 8.16
C PRO A 45 -47.44 2.72 8.56
N ARG A 46 -47.70 1.77 7.69
CA ARG A 46 -47.10 0.44 7.79
C ARG A 46 -45.61 0.57 7.48
N VAL A 47 -44.75 0.05 8.35
CA VAL A 47 -43.29 -0.01 8.12
C VAL A 47 -42.90 -1.39 7.63
N VAL A 48 -42.07 -1.47 6.58
CA VAL A 48 -41.60 -2.72 5.98
C VAL A 48 -40.13 -2.63 5.63
N ILE A 49 -39.34 -3.56 6.13
CA ILE A 49 -37.95 -3.80 5.68
C ILE A 49 -38.01 -4.97 4.70
N GLU A 50 -37.78 -4.70 3.39
CA GLU A 50 -37.90 -5.76 2.35
C GLU A 50 -36.84 -6.85 2.50
N ASP A 51 -35.61 -6.47 2.90
CA ASP A 51 -34.51 -7.40 3.14
C ASP A 51 -33.83 -7.05 4.47
N PRO A 52 -33.76 -7.99 5.44
CA PRO A 52 -33.09 -7.78 6.72
C PRO A 52 -31.62 -7.35 6.61
N ILE A 53 -30.96 -7.63 5.47
CA ILE A 53 -29.58 -7.17 5.22
C ILE A 53 -29.49 -5.65 5.11
N LEU A 54 -30.58 -4.96 4.75
CA LEU A 54 -30.56 -3.50 4.52
C LEU A 54 -30.64 -2.69 5.82
N SER A 55 -31.39 -3.20 6.80
CA SER A 55 -31.66 -2.52 8.06
C SER A 55 -31.96 -3.54 9.17
N ASP A 56 -31.37 -3.33 10.34
CA ASP A 56 -31.63 -4.17 11.51
C ASP A 56 -32.95 -3.76 12.18
N ARG A 57 -33.28 -2.46 12.17
CA ARG A 57 -34.51 -1.94 12.78
C ARG A 57 -34.88 -0.60 12.15
N PHE A 58 -36.16 -0.44 11.85
CA PHE A 58 -36.77 0.82 11.47
C PHE A 58 -37.94 1.12 12.38
N THR A 59 -37.91 2.24 13.10
CA THR A 59 -39.01 2.69 13.96
C THR A 59 -39.49 4.06 13.53
N GLY A 60 -40.76 4.36 13.79
CA GLY A 60 -41.28 5.70 13.57
C GLY A 60 -42.55 5.97 14.37
N MET A 61 -42.91 7.25 14.39
CA MET A 61 -44.11 7.73 15.06
C MET A 61 -44.66 8.97 14.34
N VAL A 62 -45.96 9.10 14.27
CA VAL A 62 -46.64 10.29 13.69
C VAL A 62 -47.00 11.28 14.78
N PHE A 63 -46.72 12.54 14.50
CA PHE A 63 -47.07 13.68 15.37
C PHE A 63 -47.94 14.68 14.62
N GLU A 64 -48.86 15.31 15.33
CA GLU A 64 -49.72 16.41 14.85
C GLU A 64 -49.52 17.67 15.68
N GLY A 65 -49.81 18.81 15.09
CA GLY A 65 -49.59 20.13 15.74
C GLY A 65 -48.15 20.61 15.71
N ALA A 66 -47.25 19.94 14.98
CA ALA A 66 -45.87 20.40 14.79
C ALA A 66 -45.84 21.71 14.01
N SER A 67 -44.95 22.61 14.39
CA SER A 67 -44.77 23.91 13.72
C SER A 67 -43.28 24.15 13.46
N GLU A 68 -42.92 24.34 12.21
CA GLU A 68 -41.54 24.75 11.83
C GLU A 68 -41.18 26.14 12.42
N ALA A 69 -42.19 27.00 12.65
CA ALA A 69 -41.97 28.29 13.27
C ALA A 69 -41.54 28.21 14.74
N ALA A 70 -41.75 27.08 15.41
CA ALA A 70 -41.29 26.88 16.78
C ALA A 70 -39.75 26.94 16.86
N GLN A 71 -39.25 27.70 17.81
CA GLN A 71 -37.83 27.82 18.06
C GLN A 71 -37.40 26.87 19.18
N SER A 72 -36.30 26.22 19.02
CA SER A 72 -35.68 25.45 20.10
C SER A 72 -35.23 26.36 21.23
N PRO A 73 -35.21 25.89 22.50
CA PRO A 73 -34.77 26.72 23.63
C PRO A 73 -33.30 27.12 23.48
N LEU A 74 -32.94 28.27 24.03
CA LEU A 74 -31.60 28.87 23.89
C LEU A 74 -30.48 27.92 24.32
N TRP A 75 -30.70 27.12 25.35
CA TRP A 75 -29.72 26.15 25.81
C TRP A 75 -29.42 25.09 24.74
N MET A 76 -30.44 24.60 24.00
CA MET A 76 -30.30 23.61 22.93
C MET A 76 -29.58 24.22 21.71
N GLN A 77 -29.98 25.46 21.32
CA GLN A 77 -29.30 26.21 20.26
C GLN A 77 -27.81 26.40 20.58
N THR A 78 -27.51 26.77 21.83
CA THR A 78 -26.13 26.96 22.30
C THR A 78 -25.36 25.64 22.27
N TYR A 79 -25.98 24.54 22.68
CA TYR A 79 -25.38 23.19 22.65
C TYR A 79 -25.02 22.76 21.21
N LEU A 80 -25.96 22.92 20.28
CA LEU A 80 -25.74 22.62 18.86
C LEU A 80 -24.63 23.51 18.27
N ALA A 81 -24.69 24.82 18.49
CA ALA A 81 -23.70 25.74 17.96
C ALA A 81 -22.28 25.45 18.49
N ARG A 82 -22.13 25.12 19.77
CA ARG A 82 -20.84 24.71 20.37
C ARG A 82 -20.34 23.36 19.85
N SER A 83 -21.25 22.53 19.38
CA SER A 83 -20.92 21.24 18.75
C SER A 83 -20.71 21.33 17.23
N GLY A 84 -20.68 22.54 16.67
CA GLY A 84 -20.44 22.81 15.26
C GLY A 84 -21.67 22.68 14.36
N MET A 85 -22.87 22.53 14.93
CA MET A 85 -24.13 22.44 14.19
C MET A 85 -24.90 23.77 14.26
N ARG A 86 -25.43 24.21 13.12
CA ARG A 86 -26.27 25.40 13.06
C ARG A 86 -27.69 25.06 13.51
N PRO A 87 -28.28 25.77 14.51
CA PRO A 87 -29.70 25.67 14.81
C PRO A 87 -30.56 26.09 13.63
N ILE A 88 -31.69 25.41 13.38
CA ILE A 88 -32.59 25.64 12.25
C ILE A 88 -34.00 25.96 12.76
N ASN A 89 -34.68 24.97 13.32
CA ASN A 89 -35.99 25.08 13.97
C ASN A 89 -36.11 24.00 15.05
N ALA A 90 -37.12 24.07 15.91
CA ALA A 90 -37.22 23.14 17.03
C ALA A 90 -37.29 21.66 16.63
N ILE A 91 -37.92 21.30 15.49
CA ILE A 91 -38.05 19.93 15.05
C ILE A 91 -36.67 19.36 14.68
N VAL A 92 -35.94 20.07 13.80
CA VAL A 92 -34.61 19.64 13.33
C VAL A 92 -33.60 19.72 14.47
N ASP A 93 -33.67 20.73 15.33
CA ASP A 93 -32.77 20.91 16.44
C ASP A 93 -32.90 19.81 17.49
N ILE A 94 -34.11 19.32 17.76
CA ILE A 94 -34.36 18.18 18.66
C ILE A 94 -33.73 16.89 18.07
N THR A 95 -33.91 16.61 16.78
CA THR A 95 -33.31 15.44 16.16
C THR A 95 -31.78 15.51 16.19
N ASN A 96 -31.21 16.67 15.88
CA ASN A 96 -29.76 16.91 15.93
C ASN A 96 -29.21 16.85 17.36
N TYR A 97 -29.91 17.43 18.33
CA TYR A 97 -29.52 17.37 19.74
C TYR A 97 -29.47 15.91 20.24
N LEU A 98 -30.50 15.13 19.98
CA LEU A 98 -30.56 13.72 20.39
C LEU A 98 -29.49 12.88 19.66
N MET A 99 -29.24 13.15 18.38
CA MET A 99 -28.16 12.51 17.65
C MET A 99 -26.79 12.79 18.29
N LEU A 100 -26.50 14.03 18.65
CA LEU A 100 -25.26 14.39 19.35
C LEU A 100 -25.20 13.79 20.75
N LEU A 101 -26.31 13.74 21.44
CA LEU A 101 -26.38 13.24 22.82
C LEU A 101 -26.18 11.73 22.90
N THR A 102 -26.83 10.99 22.00
CA THR A 102 -26.93 9.52 22.08
C THR A 102 -26.12 8.77 21.03
N GLY A 103 -25.79 9.44 19.92
CA GLY A 103 -25.20 8.80 18.73
C GLY A 103 -26.25 8.27 17.73
N GLN A 104 -27.56 8.35 18.02
CA GLN A 104 -28.64 7.86 17.17
C GLN A 104 -29.17 8.96 16.25
N PRO A 105 -28.96 8.89 14.94
CA PRO A 105 -29.58 9.81 13.99
C PRO A 105 -31.09 9.57 13.88
N MET A 106 -31.80 10.65 13.58
CA MET A 106 -33.22 10.67 13.32
C MET A 106 -33.54 11.52 12.10
N HIS A 107 -34.68 11.26 11.45
CA HIS A 107 -35.17 12.09 10.35
C HIS A 107 -36.66 12.38 10.49
N ALA A 108 -37.05 13.63 10.19
CA ALA A 108 -38.45 14.07 10.21
C ALA A 108 -38.93 14.29 8.77
N TYR A 109 -39.97 13.60 8.39
CA TYR A 109 -40.68 13.77 7.13
C TYR A 109 -41.95 14.58 7.33
N ASP A 110 -42.31 15.42 6.36
CA ASP A 110 -43.67 15.92 6.24
C ASP A 110 -44.59 14.76 5.86
N TYR A 111 -45.46 14.39 6.80
CA TYR A 111 -46.31 13.19 6.65
C TYR A 111 -47.37 13.37 5.57
N ASP A 112 -47.89 14.57 5.36
CA ASP A 112 -48.86 14.86 4.31
C ASP A 112 -48.19 14.73 2.93
N LYS A 113 -46.99 15.21 2.76
CA LYS A 113 -46.20 15.02 1.52
C LYS A 113 -45.80 13.56 1.30
N LEU A 114 -45.52 12.78 2.35
CA LEU A 114 -45.29 11.34 2.22
C LEU A 114 -46.52 10.63 1.61
N LEU A 115 -47.73 10.96 2.09
CA LEU A 115 -48.97 10.41 1.55
C LEU A 115 -49.23 10.89 0.13
N GLU A 116 -48.94 12.13 -0.20
CA GLU A 116 -49.10 12.68 -1.56
C GLU A 116 -48.16 11.97 -2.55
N VAL A 117 -46.88 11.87 -2.22
CA VAL A 117 -45.85 11.24 -3.08
C VAL A 117 -46.15 9.75 -3.31
N SER A 118 -46.69 9.06 -2.30
CA SER A 118 -47.10 7.64 -2.40
C SER A 118 -48.40 7.41 -3.15
N GLY A 119 -49.14 8.48 -3.55
CA GLY A 119 -50.49 8.36 -4.11
C GLY A 119 -51.53 7.91 -3.10
N GLY A 120 -51.32 8.21 -1.82
CA GLY A 120 -52.22 7.83 -0.71
C GLY A 120 -51.93 6.47 -0.08
N VAL A 121 -50.86 5.80 -0.49
CA VAL A 121 -50.41 4.54 0.14
C VAL A 121 -49.71 4.85 1.46
N ASN A 122 -50.34 4.44 2.58
CA ASN A 122 -49.79 4.69 3.92
C ASN A 122 -48.77 3.60 4.32
N GLU A 123 -47.64 3.58 3.62
CA GLU A 123 -46.56 2.64 3.84
C GLU A 123 -45.20 3.32 3.66
N VAL A 124 -44.27 3.07 4.59
CA VAL A 124 -42.86 3.42 4.52
C VAL A 124 -42.04 2.14 4.41
N ARG A 125 -41.21 2.08 3.40
CA ARG A 125 -40.49 0.86 3.02
C ARG A 125 -38.98 1.12 2.94
N VAL A 126 -38.19 0.24 3.56
CA VAL A 126 -36.76 0.15 3.38
C VAL A 126 -36.44 -0.88 2.30
N ARG A 127 -35.88 -0.46 1.18
CA ARG A 127 -35.60 -1.34 0.05
C ARG A 127 -34.32 -0.97 -0.67
N ALA A 128 -33.83 -1.83 -1.54
CA ALA A 128 -32.82 -1.48 -2.52
C ALA A 128 -33.37 -0.50 -3.57
N ALA A 129 -32.55 0.40 -4.07
CA ALA A 129 -32.93 1.27 -5.18
C ALA A 129 -33.14 0.46 -6.47
N ARG A 130 -34.02 0.94 -7.34
CA ARG A 130 -34.32 0.31 -8.62
C ARG A 130 -33.36 0.79 -9.72
N PRO A 131 -33.08 -0.02 -10.73
CA PRO A 131 -32.29 0.43 -11.88
C PRO A 131 -32.86 1.69 -12.52
N GLY A 132 -32.04 2.74 -12.68
CA GLY A 132 -32.43 4.02 -13.27
C GLY A 132 -33.28 4.93 -12.37
N GLU A 133 -33.41 4.60 -11.08
CA GLU A 133 -34.13 5.44 -10.12
C GLU A 133 -33.30 6.68 -9.77
N ASN A 134 -33.93 7.86 -9.75
CA ASN A 134 -33.30 9.12 -9.39
C ASN A 134 -33.91 9.66 -8.09
N LEU A 135 -33.09 10.35 -7.30
CA LEU A 135 -33.50 11.00 -6.05
C LEU A 135 -32.90 12.37 -5.95
N LYS A 136 -33.75 13.39 -5.79
CA LYS A 136 -33.31 14.72 -5.41
C LYS A 136 -33.22 14.80 -3.89
N ILE A 137 -32.01 15.02 -3.35
CA ILE A 137 -31.74 15.07 -1.91
C ILE A 137 -31.80 16.51 -1.36
N LEU A 138 -31.82 16.65 -0.02
CA LEU A 138 -31.99 17.91 0.69
C LEU A 138 -30.95 18.99 0.36
N ASP A 139 -29.73 18.62 -0.05
CA ASP A 139 -28.72 19.58 -0.48
C ASP A 139 -28.90 20.10 -1.92
N GLY A 140 -29.97 19.68 -2.60
CA GLY A 140 -30.36 20.10 -3.94
C GLY A 140 -29.77 19.28 -5.07
N ARG A 141 -28.85 18.34 -4.80
CA ARG A 141 -28.29 17.42 -5.80
C ARG A 141 -29.33 16.40 -6.25
N GLU A 142 -29.29 16.05 -7.52
CA GLU A 142 -30.03 14.92 -8.09
C GLU A 142 -29.08 13.76 -8.29
N LEU A 143 -29.40 12.62 -7.67
CA LEU A 143 -28.57 11.42 -7.68
C LEU A 143 -29.21 10.36 -8.57
N GLU A 144 -28.41 9.76 -9.45
CA GLU A 144 -28.75 8.49 -10.09
C GLU A 144 -28.35 7.36 -9.12
N LEU A 145 -29.34 6.61 -8.68
CA LEU A 145 -29.17 5.59 -7.65
C LEU A 145 -28.65 4.28 -8.26
N SER A 146 -27.78 3.62 -7.51
CA SER A 146 -27.34 2.26 -7.82
C SER A 146 -28.28 1.24 -7.17
N PRO A 147 -28.54 0.06 -7.78
CA PRO A 147 -29.27 -1.03 -7.14
C PRO A 147 -28.67 -1.51 -5.80
N ASP A 148 -27.42 -1.15 -5.52
CA ASP A 148 -26.77 -1.41 -4.23
C ASP A 148 -27.08 -0.36 -3.15
N ASP A 149 -27.69 0.76 -3.52
CA ASP A 149 -28.10 1.80 -2.57
C ASP A 149 -29.36 1.39 -1.82
N THR A 150 -29.40 1.70 -0.54
CA THR A 150 -30.60 1.52 0.28
C THR A 150 -31.40 2.81 0.31
N VAL A 151 -32.67 2.73 0.04
CA VAL A 151 -33.59 3.88 0.04
C VAL A 151 -34.72 3.70 1.03
N ILE A 152 -35.23 4.83 1.56
CA ILE A 152 -36.53 4.92 2.19
C ILE A 152 -37.54 5.29 1.10
N ALA A 153 -38.61 4.52 0.97
CA ALA A 153 -39.65 4.75 -0.02
C ALA A 153 -41.02 4.96 0.66
N ALA A 154 -41.79 5.93 0.15
CA ALA A 154 -43.19 6.08 0.44
C ALA A 154 -43.99 5.28 -0.64
N GLY A 155 -44.59 4.17 -0.25
CA GLY A 155 -45.08 3.18 -1.21
C GLY A 155 -43.93 2.74 -2.14
N GLU A 156 -44.03 3.08 -3.45
CA GLU A 156 -43.04 2.70 -4.44
C GLU A 156 -41.99 3.79 -4.77
N VAL A 157 -42.17 5.03 -4.27
CA VAL A 157 -41.35 6.21 -4.61
C VAL A 157 -40.27 6.41 -3.58
N ALA A 158 -38.98 6.50 -4.00
CA ALA A 158 -37.87 6.82 -3.11
C ALA A 158 -37.98 8.27 -2.59
N VAL A 159 -37.96 8.43 -1.27
CA VAL A 159 -38.09 9.71 -0.56
C VAL A 159 -36.89 10.03 0.31
N GLY A 160 -35.91 9.13 0.37
CA GLY A 160 -34.66 9.35 1.10
C GLY A 160 -33.61 8.31 0.78
N LEU A 161 -32.35 8.71 0.86
CA LEU A 161 -31.22 7.80 0.83
C LEU A 161 -30.96 7.35 2.27
N ALA A 162 -31.32 6.11 2.56
CA ALA A 162 -31.37 5.55 3.92
C ALA A 162 -30.13 5.86 4.75
N GLY A 163 -30.29 6.50 5.91
CA GLY A 163 -29.21 6.82 6.82
C GLY A 163 -28.16 7.82 6.32
N ALA A 164 -28.31 8.32 5.09
CA ALA A 164 -27.35 9.26 4.49
C ALA A 164 -27.91 10.67 4.38
N MET A 165 -29.06 10.83 3.71
CA MET A 165 -29.71 12.13 3.51
C MET A 165 -31.17 11.98 3.06
N GLY A 166 -32.08 12.75 3.61
CA GLY A 166 -33.48 12.80 3.19
C GLY A 166 -33.66 13.37 1.78
N GLY A 167 -34.80 13.05 1.16
CA GLY A 167 -35.20 13.58 -0.13
C GLY A 167 -35.94 14.91 0.00
N ALA A 168 -35.76 15.79 -0.98
CA ALA A 168 -36.36 17.10 -1.03
C ALA A 168 -37.91 17.09 -1.14
N ALA A 169 -38.49 16.02 -1.69
CA ALA A 169 -39.93 15.92 -1.90
C ALA A 169 -40.76 15.81 -0.60
N THR A 170 -40.14 15.38 0.48
CA THR A 170 -40.78 15.17 1.78
C THR A 170 -40.18 16.03 2.89
N GLU A 171 -39.45 17.06 2.52
CA GLU A 171 -38.86 18.02 3.45
C GLU A 171 -39.94 18.77 4.24
N ILE A 172 -39.71 18.94 5.54
CA ILE A 172 -40.57 19.76 6.40
C ILE A 172 -40.41 21.25 6.04
N ASP A 173 -41.53 21.97 6.01
CA ASP A 173 -41.57 23.42 5.72
C ASP A 173 -42.60 24.15 6.61
N ALA A 174 -42.76 25.47 6.38
CA ALA A 174 -43.67 26.32 7.16
C ALA A 174 -45.15 25.85 7.13
N ASN A 175 -45.54 25.03 6.16
CA ASN A 175 -46.91 24.50 6.02
C ASN A 175 -47.06 23.14 6.70
N THR A 176 -45.99 22.48 7.07
CA THR A 176 -46.00 21.17 7.72
C THR A 176 -46.78 21.25 9.03
N ARG A 177 -47.76 20.32 9.18
CA ARG A 177 -48.59 20.18 10.37
C ARG A 177 -48.51 18.80 11.00
N ARG A 178 -48.24 17.80 10.18
CA ARG A 178 -48.02 16.42 10.60
C ARG A 178 -46.62 15.98 10.20
N ILE A 179 -45.92 15.36 11.10
CA ILE A 179 -44.59 14.81 10.83
C ILE A 179 -44.58 13.30 11.12
N PHE A 180 -43.87 12.55 10.27
CA PHE A 180 -43.44 11.21 10.58
C PHE A 180 -41.99 11.26 11.00
N LEU A 181 -41.71 10.91 12.26
CA LEU A 181 -40.35 10.91 12.81
C LEU A 181 -39.78 9.50 12.72
N GLU A 182 -38.72 9.35 11.95
CA GLU A 182 -37.93 8.12 11.76
C GLU A 182 -36.80 8.02 12.78
N CYS A 183 -36.60 6.83 13.34
CA CYS A 183 -35.44 6.45 14.11
C CYS A 183 -35.05 5.01 13.72
N ALA A 184 -33.94 4.88 12.97
CA ALA A 184 -33.60 3.61 12.32
C ALA A 184 -32.10 3.33 12.37
N THR A 185 -31.75 2.08 12.08
CA THR A 185 -30.39 1.62 11.87
C THR A 185 -30.29 0.92 10.52
N PHE A 186 -29.14 1.03 9.87
CA PHE A 186 -28.94 0.52 8.52
C PHE A 186 -27.61 -0.22 8.43
N ASN A 187 -27.49 -1.13 7.48
CA ASN A 187 -26.26 -1.88 7.23
C ASN A 187 -25.07 -0.95 6.97
N LEU A 188 -24.09 -0.99 7.86
CA LEU A 188 -22.94 -0.10 7.84
C LEU A 188 -22.07 -0.23 6.58
N PHE A 189 -21.98 -1.44 5.99
CA PHE A 189 -21.20 -1.66 4.76
C PHE A 189 -21.91 -1.06 3.54
N LYS A 190 -23.25 -1.21 3.45
CA LYS A 190 -24.07 -0.57 2.42
C LYS A 190 -23.98 0.95 2.52
N LEU A 191 -24.10 1.51 3.73
CA LEU A 191 -23.92 2.94 3.98
C LEU A 191 -22.52 3.44 3.61
N ARG A 192 -21.48 2.68 3.91
CA ARG A 192 -20.11 3.02 3.51
C ARG A 192 -19.97 3.08 1.99
N ALA A 193 -20.57 2.15 1.28
CA ALA A 193 -20.57 2.15 -0.19
C ALA A 193 -21.31 3.38 -0.75
N VAL A 194 -22.49 3.72 -0.21
CA VAL A 194 -23.25 4.95 -0.53
C VAL A 194 -22.42 6.20 -0.30
N GLN A 195 -21.78 6.31 0.87
CA GLN A 195 -20.90 7.43 1.23
C GLN A 195 -19.82 7.67 0.18
N MET A 196 -19.16 6.60 -0.25
CA MET A 196 -18.06 6.67 -1.23
C MET A 196 -18.57 6.92 -2.65
N ARG A 197 -19.71 6.32 -3.04
CA ARG A 197 -20.28 6.45 -4.40
C ARG A 197 -20.80 7.86 -4.66
N HIS A 198 -21.54 8.42 -3.71
CA HIS A 198 -22.22 9.71 -3.89
C HIS A 198 -21.47 10.88 -3.23
N GLY A 199 -20.37 10.63 -2.52
CA GLY A 199 -19.59 11.67 -1.84
C GLY A 199 -20.39 12.39 -0.75
N ILE A 200 -21.22 11.66 0.02
CA ILE A 200 -22.06 12.23 1.07
C ILE A 200 -21.39 12.02 2.43
N PHE A 201 -21.15 13.12 3.15
CA PHE A 201 -20.48 13.13 4.45
C PHE A 201 -21.34 13.90 5.46
N SER A 202 -22.52 13.34 5.80
CA SER A 202 -23.39 13.91 6.83
C SER A 202 -23.02 13.41 8.24
N GLU A 203 -23.48 14.11 9.27
CA GLU A 203 -23.34 13.68 10.66
C GLU A 203 -24.05 12.35 10.93
N ALA A 204 -25.19 12.10 10.24
CA ALA A 204 -25.95 10.87 10.32
C ALA A 204 -25.15 9.69 9.76
N ILE A 205 -24.68 9.79 8.50
CA ILE A 205 -23.92 8.70 7.86
C ILE A 205 -22.62 8.39 8.60
N THR A 206 -21.98 9.41 9.19
CA THR A 206 -20.75 9.24 9.99
C THR A 206 -21.00 8.34 11.20
N ARG A 207 -22.15 8.46 11.87
CA ARG A 207 -22.55 7.61 13.01
C ARG A 207 -23.01 6.23 12.57
N LEU A 208 -23.91 6.18 11.63
CA LEU A 208 -24.48 4.91 11.16
C LEU A 208 -23.43 3.99 10.52
N THR A 209 -22.42 4.52 9.84
CA THR A 209 -21.28 3.71 9.32
C THR A 209 -20.36 3.17 10.41
N LYS A 210 -20.55 3.57 11.68
CA LYS A 210 -19.84 3.00 12.83
C LYS A 210 -20.67 1.93 13.56
N GLY A 211 -21.90 1.73 13.13
CA GLY A 211 -22.82 0.78 13.71
C GLY A 211 -23.55 1.36 14.93
N VAL A 212 -24.70 1.98 14.71
CA VAL A 212 -25.58 2.43 15.79
C VAL A 212 -26.40 1.22 16.24
N PRO A 213 -26.49 0.94 17.56
CA PRO A 213 -27.19 -0.25 18.05
C PRO A 213 -28.71 -0.12 17.87
N ALA A 214 -29.33 -1.13 17.31
CA ALA A 214 -30.77 -1.15 17.03
C ALA A 214 -31.67 -0.94 18.30
N PRO A 215 -31.34 -1.44 19.51
CA PRO A 215 -32.13 -1.16 20.71
C PRO A 215 -32.21 0.32 21.10
N LEU A 216 -31.26 1.15 20.65
CA LEU A 216 -31.19 2.58 20.95
C LEU A 216 -32.34 3.39 20.29
N ALA A 217 -32.89 2.91 19.17
CA ALA A 217 -33.90 3.63 18.38
C ALA A 217 -35.14 3.98 19.18
N GLN A 218 -35.71 3.03 19.92
CA GLN A 218 -36.98 3.22 20.63
C GLN A 218 -36.88 4.25 21.78
N PRO A 219 -35.93 4.16 22.74
CA PRO A 219 -35.86 5.13 23.82
C PRO A 219 -35.52 6.54 23.29
N VAL A 220 -34.74 6.68 22.22
CA VAL A 220 -34.45 7.98 21.62
C VAL A 220 -35.68 8.57 20.93
N LEU A 221 -36.48 7.75 20.24
CA LEU A 221 -37.74 8.18 19.64
C LEU A 221 -38.74 8.68 20.70
N LEU A 222 -38.86 7.99 21.83
CA LEU A 222 -39.70 8.41 22.96
C LEU A 222 -39.20 9.71 23.58
N GLN A 223 -37.93 9.88 23.76
CA GLN A 223 -37.34 11.14 24.24
C GLN A 223 -37.58 12.30 23.26
N ALA A 224 -37.52 12.03 21.95
CA ALA A 224 -37.87 13.01 20.93
C ALA A 224 -39.33 13.40 21.01
N ALA A 225 -40.25 12.46 21.25
CA ALA A 225 -41.67 12.72 21.46
C ALA A 225 -41.92 13.68 22.64
N ALA A 226 -41.26 13.43 23.77
CA ALA A 226 -41.33 14.31 24.93
C ALA A 226 -40.84 15.74 24.66
N LEU A 227 -39.70 15.85 23.98
CA LEU A 227 -39.14 17.16 23.62
C LEU A 227 -39.98 17.92 22.58
N LEU A 228 -40.54 17.20 21.59
CA LEU A 228 -41.45 17.79 20.61
C LEU A 228 -42.72 18.32 21.29
N ALA A 229 -43.30 17.56 22.21
CA ALA A 229 -44.49 18.00 22.99
C ALA A 229 -44.15 19.28 23.81
N GLU A 230 -42.99 19.30 24.48
CA GLU A 230 -42.59 20.42 25.33
C GLU A 230 -42.28 21.69 24.53
N TYR A 231 -41.56 21.59 23.40
CA TYR A 231 -41.04 22.80 22.72
C TYR A 231 -41.80 23.20 21.47
N THR A 232 -42.58 22.30 20.86
CA THR A 232 -43.38 22.61 19.66
C THR A 232 -44.88 22.55 19.89
N GLY A 233 -45.33 21.93 20.99
CA GLY A 233 -46.74 21.65 21.24
C GLY A 233 -47.27 20.46 20.41
N ALA A 234 -46.44 19.78 19.66
CA ALA A 234 -46.83 18.60 18.90
C ALA A 234 -47.20 17.44 19.84
N HIS A 235 -48.17 16.67 19.45
CA HIS A 235 -48.58 15.45 20.18
C HIS A 235 -48.54 14.23 19.27
N ALA A 236 -48.19 13.07 19.83
CA ALA A 236 -48.18 11.84 19.11
C ALA A 236 -49.61 11.41 18.80
N THR A 237 -49.90 11.09 17.53
CA THR A 237 -51.19 10.59 17.05
C THR A 237 -51.18 9.12 16.70
N SER A 238 -50.02 8.48 16.75
CA SER A 238 -49.86 7.05 16.58
C SER A 238 -49.05 6.44 17.71
N SER A 239 -49.17 5.13 17.89
CA SER A 239 -48.16 4.33 18.60
C SER A 239 -46.86 4.29 17.80
N ILE A 240 -45.81 3.77 18.41
CA ILE A 240 -44.58 3.41 17.69
C ILE A 240 -44.94 2.31 16.67
N VAL A 241 -44.56 2.56 15.42
CA VAL A 241 -44.59 1.54 14.36
C VAL A 241 -43.17 1.10 14.10
N GLU A 242 -42.99 -0.20 13.94
CA GLU A 242 -41.64 -0.73 13.70
C GLU A 242 -41.64 -2.01 12.86
N ASP A 243 -40.51 -2.25 12.22
CA ASP A 243 -40.05 -3.53 11.72
C ASP A 243 -38.67 -3.79 12.28
N TYR A 244 -38.46 -4.94 12.95
CA TYR A 244 -37.23 -5.25 13.69
C TYR A 244 -36.74 -6.68 13.42
N PRO A 245 -36.26 -6.96 12.21
CA PRO A 245 -35.74 -8.28 11.86
C PRO A 245 -34.40 -8.61 12.55
N GLY A 246 -33.59 -7.60 12.91
CA GLY A 246 -32.30 -7.75 13.54
C GLY A 246 -32.30 -7.88 15.07
N GLN A 247 -33.42 -8.37 15.67
CA GLN A 247 -33.50 -8.52 17.11
C GLN A 247 -32.49 -9.57 17.60
N SER A 248 -31.47 -9.13 18.34
CA SER A 248 -30.48 -9.99 18.98
C SER A 248 -30.70 -10.09 20.48
N GLY A 249 -30.38 -11.24 21.07
CA GLY A 249 -30.38 -11.42 22.51
C GLY A 249 -29.21 -10.71 23.21
N GLU A 250 -29.17 -10.78 24.53
CA GLU A 250 -28.06 -10.31 25.33
C GLU A 250 -26.77 -11.07 24.96
N SER A 251 -25.69 -10.33 24.75
CA SER A 251 -24.39 -10.90 24.44
C SER A 251 -23.55 -11.06 25.68
N GLN A 252 -22.84 -12.19 25.79
CA GLN A 252 -21.92 -12.45 26.88
C GLN A 252 -20.57 -12.90 26.32
N VAL A 253 -19.49 -12.45 26.95
CA VAL A 253 -18.12 -12.88 26.65
C VAL A 253 -17.51 -13.52 27.90
N VAL A 254 -16.91 -14.69 27.73
CA VAL A 254 -16.27 -15.44 28.82
C VAL A 254 -14.76 -15.43 28.65
N THR A 255 -14.05 -15.06 29.69
CA THR A 255 -12.58 -15.10 29.79
C THR A 255 -12.16 -15.52 31.20
N ASP A 256 -10.90 -15.39 31.56
CA ASP A 256 -10.39 -15.62 32.89
C ASP A 256 -9.35 -14.57 33.30
N VAL A 257 -9.18 -14.37 34.61
CA VAL A 257 -8.28 -13.34 35.15
C VAL A 257 -6.82 -13.62 34.81
N GLN A 258 -6.44 -14.91 34.73
CA GLN A 258 -5.06 -15.28 34.37
C GLN A 258 -4.75 -14.90 32.95
N ARG A 259 -5.67 -15.20 31.99
CA ARG A 259 -5.51 -14.81 30.59
C ARG A 259 -5.44 -13.29 30.41
N ILE A 260 -6.28 -12.54 31.13
CA ILE A 260 -6.25 -11.07 31.13
C ILE A 260 -4.85 -10.60 31.52
N ASN A 261 -4.32 -11.11 32.62
CA ASN A 261 -3.00 -10.73 33.12
C ASN A 261 -1.86 -11.16 32.18
N ASP A 262 -1.93 -12.36 31.62
CA ASP A 262 -0.91 -12.88 30.71
C ASP A 262 -0.83 -12.05 29.42
N VAL A 263 -2.00 -11.63 28.87
CA VAL A 263 -2.04 -10.83 27.65
C VAL A 263 -1.61 -9.38 27.89
N LEU A 264 -2.05 -8.77 28.99
CA LEU A 264 -1.70 -7.38 29.32
C LEU A 264 -0.30 -7.25 29.98
N GLY A 265 0.27 -8.33 30.50
CA GLY A 265 1.50 -8.27 31.28
C GLY A 265 1.29 -7.62 32.65
N THR A 266 0.16 -7.89 33.32
CA THR A 266 -0.26 -7.28 34.57
C THR A 266 -0.45 -8.32 35.67
N ALA A 267 -0.79 -7.88 36.91
CA ALA A 267 -1.14 -8.72 38.04
C ALA A 267 -2.44 -8.18 38.68
N LEU A 268 -3.51 -8.05 37.89
CA LEU A 268 -4.79 -7.55 38.34
C LEU A 268 -5.50 -8.59 39.21
N SER A 269 -6.16 -8.12 40.27
CA SER A 269 -7.09 -8.92 41.06
C SER A 269 -8.46 -9.06 40.36
N GLU A 270 -9.26 -10.02 40.81
CA GLU A 270 -10.67 -10.16 40.39
C GLU A 270 -11.47 -8.87 40.60
N ASP A 271 -11.26 -8.22 41.74
CA ASP A 271 -11.92 -6.94 42.06
C ASP A 271 -11.47 -5.81 41.14
N ASP A 272 -10.20 -5.78 40.70
CA ASP A 272 -9.71 -4.78 39.76
C ASP A 272 -10.37 -4.95 38.40
N VAL A 273 -10.46 -6.18 37.89
CA VAL A 273 -11.14 -6.51 36.61
C VAL A 273 -12.60 -6.12 36.68
N LYS A 274 -13.31 -6.58 37.72
CA LYS A 274 -14.73 -6.29 37.92
C LYS A 274 -15.00 -4.77 37.98
N ARG A 275 -14.31 -4.09 38.87
CA ARG A 275 -14.46 -2.63 39.05
C ARG A 275 -14.18 -1.85 37.77
N THR A 276 -13.19 -2.23 36.98
CA THR A 276 -12.84 -1.56 35.74
C THR A 276 -13.96 -1.66 34.71
N LEU A 277 -14.55 -2.83 34.54
CA LEU A 277 -15.60 -3.04 33.57
C LEU A 277 -16.96 -2.45 34.03
N GLU A 278 -17.29 -2.61 35.33
CA GLU A 278 -18.51 -2.05 35.90
C GLU A 278 -18.53 -0.52 35.88
N ALA A 279 -17.35 0.15 35.93
CA ALA A 279 -17.24 1.60 35.82
C ALA A 279 -17.76 2.16 34.47
N VAL A 280 -17.84 1.31 33.43
CA VAL A 280 -18.42 1.64 32.13
C VAL A 280 -19.66 0.79 31.80
N GLU A 281 -20.33 0.33 32.87
CA GLU A 281 -21.65 -0.31 32.85
C GLU A 281 -21.70 -1.68 32.14
N PHE A 282 -20.60 -2.44 32.12
CA PHE A 282 -20.66 -3.90 31.87
C PHE A 282 -21.19 -4.60 33.12
N THR A 283 -21.92 -5.68 32.95
CA THR A 283 -22.22 -6.61 34.07
C THR A 283 -21.12 -7.66 34.16
N VAL A 284 -20.63 -7.93 35.37
CA VAL A 284 -19.49 -8.84 35.55
C VAL A 284 -19.77 -9.81 36.68
N GLU A 285 -19.72 -11.11 36.36
CA GLU A 285 -19.74 -12.20 37.34
C GLU A 285 -18.38 -12.92 37.30
N ILE A 286 -17.80 -13.16 38.46
CA ILE A 286 -16.52 -13.88 38.56
C ILE A 286 -16.73 -15.06 39.53
N VAL A 287 -16.43 -16.27 39.05
CA VAL A 287 -16.51 -17.49 39.82
C VAL A 287 -15.24 -18.32 39.54
N ASP A 288 -14.47 -18.63 40.58
CA ASP A 288 -13.25 -19.44 40.49
C ASP A 288 -12.26 -18.92 39.40
N GLY A 289 -12.12 -17.58 39.31
CA GLY A 289 -11.23 -16.93 38.34
C GLY A 289 -11.79 -16.83 36.92
N GLN A 290 -12.93 -17.47 36.61
CA GLN A 290 -13.65 -17.32 35.36
C GLN A 290 -14.46 -16.01 35.38
N VAL A 291 -14.31 -15.19 34.37
CA VAL A 291 -14.96 -13.89 34.21
C VAL A 291 -16.02 -13.98 33.13
N VAL A 292 -17.27 -13.82 33.51
CA VAL A 292 -18.42 -13.74 32.61
C VAL A 292 -18.84 -12.27 32.50
N VAL A 293 -18.72 -11.70 31.31
CA VAL A 293 -19.00 -10.29 31.04
C VAL A 293 -20.27 -10.18 30.21
N GLY A 294 -21.32 -9.61 30.80
CA GLY A 294 -22.50 -9.22 30.05
C GLY A 294 -22.26 -7.90 29.32
N VAL A 295 -22.37 -7.97 27.98
CA VAL A 295 -22.05 -6.85 27.10
C VAL A 295 -23.28 -5.95 26.96
N PRO A 296 -23.19 -4.65 27.33
CA PRO A 296 -24.32 -3.75 27.16
C PRO A 296 -24.62 -3.50 25.68
N TYR A 297 -25.90 -3.30 25.34
CA TYR A 297 -26.38 -3.21 23.96
C TYR A 297 -25.69 -2.12 23.11
N TRP A 298 -25.12 -1.11 23.72
CA TRP A 298 -24.37 -0.05 23.01
C TRP A 298 -22.92 -0.43 22.67
N ARG A 299 -22.46 -1.64 23.06
CA ARG A 299 -21.11 -2.17 22.81
C ARG A 299 -21.12 -3.42 21.94
N HIS A 300 -21.88 -3.40 20.85
CA HIS A 300 -21.90 -4.51 19.88
C HIS A 300 -20.55 -4.76 19.18
N ASP A 301 -19.56 -3.94 19.45
CA ASP A 301 -18.16 -4.11 19.06
C ASP A 301 -17.39 -5.13 19.95
N ILE A 302 -17.98 -5.56 21.07
CA ILE A 302 -17.39 -6.54 22.00
C ILE A 302 -18.01 -7.92 21.74
N SER A 303 -17.18 -8.87 21.27
CA SER A 303 -17.67 -10.21 20.90
C SER A 303 -16.75 -11.35 21.29
N ILE A 304 -15.47 -11.08 21.55
CA ILE A 304 -14.44 -12.07 21.89
C ILE A 304 -13.68 -11.67 23.17
N PRO A 305 -12.97 -12.61 23.83
CA PRO A 305 -12.20 -12.32 25.04
C PRO A 305 -11.20 -11.18 24.87
N GLU A 306 -10.58 -11.07 23.73
CA GLU A 306 -9.59 -10.03 23.41
C GLU A 306 -10.18 -8.62 23.48
N ASP A 307 -11.45 -8.45 23.08
CA ASP A 307 -12.15 -7.15 23.16
C ASP A 307 -12.34 -6.74 24.64
N VAL A 308 -12.66 -7.69 25.52
CA VAL A 308 -12.77 -7.46 26.98
C VAL A 308 -11.40 -7.11 27.58
N ILE A 309 -10.35 -7.80 27.16
CA ILE A 309 -8.97 -7.54 27.61
C ILE A 309 -8.52 -6.14 27.18
N GLU A 310 -8.85 -5.75 25.93
CA GLU A 310 -8.58 -4.38 25.44
C GLU A 310 -9.26 -3.33 26.30
N GLU A 311 -10.55 -3.52 26.64
CA GLU A 311 -11.29 -2.58 27.48
C GLU A 311 -10.63 -2.39 28.83
N ILE A 312 -10.20 -3.46 29.48
CA ILE A 312 -9.50 -3.39 30.78
C ILE A 312 -8.18 -2.63 30.64
N GLY A 313 -7.36 -2.99 29.65
CA GLY A 313 -6.06 -2.35 29.42
C GLY A 313 -6.21 -0.86 29.11
N ARG A 314 -7.17 -0.52 28.27
CA ARG A 314 -7.45 0.84 27.79
C ARG A 314 -7.98 1.74 28.91
N LEU A 315 -8.93 1.26 29.71
CA LEU A 315 -9.53 2.05 30.80
C LEU A 315 -8.54 2.29 31.93
N ARG A 316 -7.65 1.33 32.21
CA ARG A 316 -6.57 1.51 33.19
C ARG A 316 -5.43 2.39 32.67
N GLY A 317 -5.29 2.49 31.36
CA GLY A 317 -4.19 3.19 30.69
C GLY A 317 -2.96 2.30 30.51
N PHE A 318 -2.52 2.15 29.26
CA PHE A 318 -1.34 1.35 28.92
C PHE A 318 -0.04 1.87 29.52
N ASP A 319 0.02 3.15 29.86
CA ASP A 319 1.17 3.75 30.58
C ASP A 319 1.37 3.20 31.98
N SER A 320 0.36 2.54 32.56
CA SER A 320 0.44 1.88 33.87
C SER A 320 1.04 0.46 33.80
N ILE A 321 1.31 -0.05 32.62
CA ILE A 321 1.88 -1.38 32.40
C ILE A 321 3.40 -1.29 32.40
N ASP A 322 4.05 -2.09 33.25
CA ASP A 322 5.51 -2.14 33.34
C ASP A 322 6.14 -2.61 32.04
N VAL A 323 7.17 -1.89 31.59
CA VAL A 323 7.96 -2.29 30.43
C VAL A 323 8.87 -3.46 30.80
N THR A 324 8.56 -4.64 30.33
CA THR A 324 9.35 -5.85 30.57
C THR A 324 9.95 -6.38 29.27
N LEU A 325 11.17 -6.88 29.33
CA LEU A 325 11.80 -7.57 28.21
C LEU A 325 11.33 -9.03 28.16
N PRO A 326 10.97 -9.55 26.98
CA PRO A 326 10.61 -10.96 26.86
C PRO A 326 11.81 -11.87 27.19
N LEU A 327 11.56 -12.95 27.93
CA LEU A 327 12.55 -13.99 28.15
C LEU A 327 12.86 -14.71 26.83
N ARG A 328 14.03 -14.45 26.25
CA ARG A 328 14.51 -15.10 25.03
C ARG A 328 15.88 -15.71 25.22
N ARG A 329 16.11 -16.85 24.59
CA ARG A 329 17.48 -17.36 24.43
C ARG A 329 18.18 -16.45 23.42
N ILE A 330 19.20 -15.74 23.86
CA ILE A 330 20.06 -14.96 22.96
C ILE A 330 20.97 -15.95 22.24
N ARG A 331 20.71 -16.15 20.95
CA ARG A 331 21.59 -16.89 20.04
C ARG A 331 22.08 -15.95 18.98
N ALA A 332 23.37 -16.01 18.68
CA ALA A 332 23.89 -15.34 17.51
C ALA A 332 23.20 -15.93 16.27
N VAL A 333 22.60 -15.08 15.46
CA VAL A 333 22.04 -15.45 14.18
C VAL A 333 23.05 -15.00 13.12
N GLU A 334 23.64 -15.97 12.43
CA GLU A 334 24.52 -15.66 11.32
C GLU A 334 23.68 -15.15 10.15
N PRO A 335 24.09 -14.04 9.50
CA PRO A 335 23.45 -13.58 8.28
C PRO A 335 23.50 -14.66 7.20
N SER A 336 22.47 -14.78 6.38
CA SER A 336 22.48 -15.70 5.24
C SER A 336 23.66 -15.40 4.30
N ALA A 337 24.14 -16.41 3.56
CA ALA A 337 25.20 -16.22 2.58
C ALA A 337 24.84 -15.12 1.55
N PHE A 338 23.58 -15.04 1.16
CA PHE A 338 23.08 -13.99 0.27
C PHE A 338 23.12 -12.59 0.92
N ASP A 339 22.81 -12.45 2.21
CA ASP A 339 22.91 -11.17 2.93
C ASP A 339 24.37 -10.71 3.11
N GLN A 340 25.26 -11.67 3.32
CA GLN A 340 26.70 -11.41 3.37
C GLN A 340 27.21 -10.92 2.01
N LEU A 341 26.80 -11.57 0.92
CA LEU A 341 27.11 -11.12 -0.44
C LEU A 341 26.55 -9.71 -0.69
N ARG A 342 25.28 -9.47 -0.38
CA ARG A 342 24.65 -8.14 -0.52
C ARG A 342 25.46 -7.06 0.18
N THR A 343 25.90 -7.34 1.38
CA THR A 343 26.76 -6.41 2.14
C THR A 343 28.12 -6.23 1.47
N LYS A 344 28.73 -7.29 0.94
CA LYS A 344 29.99 -7.23 0.21
C LYS A 344 29.86 -6.39 -1.05
N LEU A 345 28.84 -6.62 -1.87
CA LEU A 345 28.60 -5.86 -3.11
C LEU A 345 28.44 -4.36 -2.84
N ARG A 346 27.64 -3.98 -1.84
CA ARG A 346 27.49 -2.58 -1.43
C ARG A 346 28.82 -1.94 -1.03
N ARG A 347 29.59 -2.62 -0.18
CA ARG A 347 30.90 -2.14 0.27
C ARG A 347 31.88 -1.96 -0.88
N GLN A 348 31.87 -2.87 -1.85
CA GLN A 348 32.77 -2.77 -3.00
C GLN A 348 32.39 -1.58 -3.90
N LEU A 349 31.11 -1.37 -4.19
CA LEU A 349 30.68 -0.22 -4.99
C LEU A 349 30.98 1.12 -4.30
N VAL A 350 30.78 1.22 -2.98
CA VAL A 350 31.16 2.40 -2.20
C VAL A 350 32.69 2.63 -2.25
N ARG A 351 33.50 1.57 -2.14
CA ARG A 351 34.97 1.67 -2.29
C ARG A 351 35.39 2.09 -3.68
N ALA A 352 34.64 1.73 -4.70
CA ALA A 352 34.86 2.17 -6.08
C ALA A 352 34.37 3.61 -6.34
N GLY A 353 33.80 4.30 -5.33
CA GLY A 353 33.35 5.68 -5.42
C GLY A 353 31.91 5.87 -5.87
N ALA A 354 31.09 4.82 -5.90
CA ALA A 354 29.68 4.93 -6.19
C ALA A 354 28.84 5.22 -4.93
N ASN A 355 27.75 5.98 -5.08
CA ASN A 355 26.82 6.32 -4.02
C ASN A 355 25.59 5.42 -4.07
N GLU A 356 25.20 4.80 -2.94
CA GLU A 356 23.95 4.05 -2.86
C GLU A 356 22.77 5.02 -2.76
N VAL A 357 21.73 4.73 -3.53
CA VAL A 357 20.46 5.45 -3.49
C VAL A 357 19.31 4.47 -3.27
N LEU A 358 18.21 4.96 -2.72
CA LEU A 358 16.98 4.22 -2.56
C LEU A 358 15.88 4.96 -3.31
N THR A 359 15.22 4.27 -4.23
CA THR A 359 14.11 4.80 -5.00
C THR A 359 12.84 4.00 -4.73
N TYR A 360 11.68 4.59 -5.01
CA TYR A 360 10.42 3.92 -4.79
C TYR A 360 10.25 2.71 -5.73
N SER A 361 9.67 1.63 -5.19
CA SER A 361 9.28 0.46 -5.98
C SER A 361 8.08 0.71 -6.89
N PHE A 362 7.33 1.78 -6.61
CA PHE A 362 6.20 2.23 -7.41
C PHE A 362 6.60 3.44 -8.26
N VAL A 363 6.19 3.43 -9.51
CA VAL A 363 6.58 4.46 -10.48
C VAL A 363 5.39 4.90 -11.33
N HIS A 364 5.49 6.11 -11.90
CA HIS A 364 4.57 6.56 -12.92
C HIS A 364 4.80 5.82 -14.24
N GLY A 365 3.72 5.53 -14.98
CA GLY A 365 3.81 4.85 -16.26
C GLY A 365 4.69 5.56 -17.30
N ASP A 366 4.79 6.90 -17.27
CA ASP A 366 5.64 7.68 -18.17
C ASP A 366 7.14 7.43 -17.93
N LEU A 367 7.56 7.13 -16.68
CA LEU A 367 8.94 6.79 -16.38
C LEU A 367 9.38 5.53 -17.12
N MET A 368 8.53 4.52 -17.12
CA MET A 368 8.77 3.27 -17.86
C MET A 368 8.81 3.50 -19.36
N GLN A 369 7.87 4.28 -19.91
CA GLN A 369 7.83 4.60 -21.36
C GLN A 369 9.06 5.39 -21.81
N LYS A 370 9.55 6.35 -21.01
CA LYS A 370 10.81 7.07 -21.29
C LYS A 370 11.99 6.12 -21.39
N ALA A 371 11.97 5.03 -20.66
CA ALA A 371 12.99 3.99 -20.68
C ALA A 371 12.75 2.91 -21.76
N GLY A 372 11.73 3.05 -22.61
CA GLY A 372 11.37 2.09 -23.64
C GLY A 372 10.62 0.85 -23.13
N GLN A 373 10.19 0.84 -21.87
CA GLN A 373 9.46 -0.28 -21.28
C GLN A 373 7.95 -0.20 -21.54
N LYS A 374 7.29 -1.35 -21.63
CA LYS A 374 5.85 -1.45 -21.90
C LYS A 374 5.05 -1.45 -20.60
N ARG A 375 4.06 -0.57 -20.48
CA ARG A 375 3.17 -0.49 -19.30
C ARG A 375 2.37 -1.77 -19.08
N GLU A 376 1.98 -2.44 -20.17
CA GLU A 376 1.13 -3.62 -20.17
C GLU A 376 1.81 -4.82 -19.48
N GLU A 377 3.14 -4.83 -19.45
CA GLU A 377 3.95 -5.86 -18.78
C GLU A 377 4.16 -5.57 -17.28
N ALA A 378 3.77 -4.39 -16.80
CA ALA A 378 3.85 -4.02 -15.40
C ALA A 378 2.56 -4.34 -14.63
N TYR A 379 2.69 -4.64 -13.36
CA TYR A 379 1.55 -4.72 -12.44
C TYR A 379 1.12 -3.30 -12.04
N ARG A 380 -0.17 -3.01 -12.24
CA ARG A 380 -0.78 -1.75 -11.83
C ARG A 380 -1.40 -1.90 -10.45
N ILE A 381 -1.22 -0.91 -9.59
CA ILE A 381 -1.83 -0.84 -8.27
C ILE A 381 -3.27 -0.32 -8.43
N THR A 382 -4.24 -1.05 -7.86
CA THR A 382 -5.66 -0.74 -8.00
C THR A 382 -6.03 0.57 -7.31
N ASN A 383 -5.46 0.84 -6.13
CA ASN A 383 -5.74 1.99 -5.27
C ASN A 383 -4.45 2.73 -4.88
N SER A 384 -3.68 3.17 -5.87
CA SER A 384 -2.42 3.90 -5.61
C SER A 384 -2.66 5.15 -4.76
N ILE A 385 -1.75 5.41 -3.82
CA ILE A 385 -1.79 6.59 -2.94
C ILE A 385 -1.64 7.89 -3.74
N SER A 386 -0.88 7.84 -4.85
CA SER A 386 -0.62 8.98 -5.73
C SER A 386 -0.69 8.55 -7.18
N PRO A 387 -1.16 9.42 -8.10
CA PRO A 387 -1.05 9.20 -9.55
C PRO A 387 0.39 8.94 -10.02
N ASP A 388 1.40 9.42 -9.28
CA ASP A 388 2.82 9.20 -9.59
C ASP A 388 3.33 7.82 -9.22
N LEU A 389 2.57 7.03 -8.43
CA LEU A 389 2.97 5.74 -7.86
C LEU A 389 2.01 4.61 -8.31
N GLN A 390 1.74 4.51 -9.61
CA GLN A 390 0.69 3.64 -10.14
C GLN A 390 1.13 2.21 -10.45
N TYR A 391 2.42 1.99 -10.75
CA TYR A 391 2.92 0.71 -11.25
C TYR A 391 4.11 0.22 -10.45
N TYR A 392 4.23 -1.08 -10.26
CA TYR A 392 5.51 -1.67 -9.88
C TYR A 392 6.53 -1.45 -10.98
N ARG A 393 7.76 -1.02 -10.63
CA ARG A 393 8.86 -0.89 -11.57
C ARG A 393 9.26 -2.24 -12.14
N GLN A 394 9.64 -2.29 -13.41
CA GLN A 394 10.06 -3.49 -14.12
C GLN A 394 11.59 -3.67 -14.16
N SER A 395 12.34 -2.70 -13.68
CA SER A 395 13.80 -2.68 -13.50
C SER A 395 14.20 -1.48 -12.63
N LEU A 396 15.43 -1.43 -12.16
CA LEU A 396 15.94 -0.31 -11.35
C LEU A 396 16.44 0.85 -12.22
N THR A 397 16.94 0.55 -13.42
CA THR A 397 17.57 1.52 -14.33
C THR A 397 16.73 2.78 -14.55
N PRO A 398 15.42 2.75 -14.86
CA PRO A 398 14.65 3.97 -15.10
C PRO A 398 14.63 4.92 -13.90
N SER A 399 14.55 4.38 -12.69
CA SER A 399 14.57 5.18 -11.45
C SER A 399 15.90 5.86 -11.22
N LEU A 400 17.01 5.15 -11.50
CA LEU A 400 18.37 5.75 -11.44
C LEU A 400 18.56 6.83 -12.50
N LEU A 401 18.11 6.60 -13.74
CA LEU A 401 18.20 7.59 -14.82
C LEU A 401 17.44 8.88 -14.51
N ALA A 402 16.31 8.78 -13.82
CA ALA A 402 15.55 9.95 -13.38
C ALA A 402 16.31 10.85 -12.41
N ALA A 403 17.23 10.28 -11.63
CA ALA A 403 18.06 11.01 -10.68
C ALA A 403 19.26 11.73 -11.34
N ILE A 404 19.62 11.38 -12.59
CA ILE A 404 20.85 11.94 -13.21
C ILE A 404 20.72 13.44 -13.48
N HIS A 405 19.70 13.86 -14.20
CA HIS A 405 19.55 15.27 -14.59
C HIS A 405 19.44 16.26 -13.42
N PRO A 406 18.68 15.98 -12.33
CA PRO A 406 18.67 16.83 -11.14
C PRO A 406 20.05 17.02 -10.50
N ASN A 407 20.86 15.96 -10.41
CA ASN A 407 22.21 16.03 -9.86
C ASN A 407 23.16 16.83 -10.77
N VAL A 408 23.06 16.64 -12.09
CA VAL A 408 23.80 17.46 -13.06
C VAL A 408 23.44 18.95 -12.90
N LYS A 409 22.16 19.27 -12.74
CA LYS A 409 21.72 20.66 -12.47
C LYS A 409 22.23 21.21 -11.13
N ALA A 410 22.43 20.35 -10.15
CA ALA A 410 23.01 20.72 -8.85
C ALA A 410 24.52 20.92 -8.89
N GLY A 411 25.16 20.73 -10.06
CA GLY A 411 26.60 21.01 -10.27
C GLY A 411 27.52 19.81 -10.09
N TYR A 412 26.99 18.59 -10.03
CA TYR A 412 27.81 17.38 -9.98
C TYR A 412 28.21 16.95 -11.39
N ASP A 413 29.51 17.08 -11.71
CA ASP A 413 30.05 16.84 -13.04
C ASP A 413 30.35 15.36 -13.34
N GLU A 414 30.75 14.60 -12.33
CA GLU A 414 31.13 13.19 -12.45
C GLU A 414 30.72 12.45 -11.19
N TYR A 415 29.94 11.36 -11.35
CA TYR A 415 29.52 10.51 -10.25
C TYR A 415 28.96 9.17 -10.75
N ALA A 416 28.88 8.21 -9.83
CA ALA A 416 28.13 6.97 -10.02
C ALA A 416 27.13 6.80 -8.88
N ILE A 417 25.93 6.35 -9.23
CA ILE A 417 24.88 5.97 -8.28
C ILE A 417 24.48 4.52 -8.52
N PHE A 418 24.16 3.81 -7.45
CA PHE A 418 23.70 2.43 -7.55
C PHE A 418 22.55 2.16 -6.57
N GLU A 419 21.77 1.15 -6.88
CA GLU A 419 20.70 0.65 -6.02
C GLU A 419 20.69 -0.87 -6.02
N PHE A 420 20.63 -1.46 -4.82
CA PHE A 420 20.34 -2.87 -4.62
C PHE A 420 18.90 -2.99 -4.10
N ASN A 421 17.99 -3.47 -4.94
CA ASN A 421 16.57 -3.53 -4.58
C ASN A 421 15.84 -4.56 -5.45
N LYS A 422 14.51 -4.54 -5.40
CA LYS A 422 13.63 -5.46 -6.11
C LYS A 422 12.86 -4.77 -7.22
N PHE A 423 12.47 -5.57 -8.22
CA PHE A 423 11.56 -5.19 -9.27
C PHE A 423 10.55 -6.32 -9.57
N HIS A 424 9.51 -6.03 -10.35
CA HIS A 424 8.42 -6.94 -10.63
C HIS A 424 8.04 -6.85 -12.11
N THR A 425 7.75 -7.99 -12.73
CA THR A 425 7.24 -8.04 -14.10
C THR A 425 6.26 -9.19 -14.25
N LYS A 426 5.21 -8.99 -15.04
CA LYS A 426 4.22 -10.04 -15.34
C LYS A 426 4.83 -11.28 -15.98
N ARG A 427 6.02 -11.16 -16.60
CA ARG A 427 6.74 -12.30 -17.22
C ARG A 427 7.15 -13.38 -16.22
N HIS A 428 7.29 -13.03 -14.94
CA HIS A 428 7.65 -13.98 -13.89
C HIS A 428 6.45 -14.49 -13.09
N GLY A 429 5.25 -13.96 -13.37
CA GLY A 429 4.01 -14.40 -12.74
C GLY A 429 3.89 -14.03 -11.25
N LEU A 430 3.00 -14.75 -10.58
CA LEU A 430 2.69 -14.60 -9.16
C LEU A 430 3.38 -15.70 -8.34
N ASN A 431 3.54 -15.47 -7.05
CA ASN A 431 3.99 -16.49 -6.07
C ASN A 431 2.78 -17.32 -5.56
N GLU A 432 2.99 -18.16 -4.56
CA GLU A 432 1.95 -19.03 -3.96
C GLU A 432 0.85 -18.24 -3.24
N GLU A 433 1.12 -17.01 -2.85
CA GLU A 433 0.17 -16.09 -2.19
C GLU A 433 -0.57 -15.19 -3.20
N GLU A 434 -0.47 -15.50 -4.51
CA GLU A 434 -1.06 -14.72 -5.60
C GLU A 434 -0.56 -13.26 -5.69
N VAL A 435 0.62 -12.97 -5.12
CA VAL A 435 1.26 -11.66 -5.25
C VAL A 435 2.39 -11.69 -6.27
N PRO A 436 2.74 -10.55 -6.92
CA PRO A 436 3.81 -10.48 -7.90
C PRO A 436 5.15 -10.99 -7.36
N LYS A 437 5.83 -11.89 -8.11
CA LYS A 437 7.17 -12.35 -7.73
C LYS A 437 8.16 -11.20 -7.67
N GLU A 438 8.92 -11.16 -6.57
CA GLU A 438 9.98 -10.20 -6.35
C GLU A 438 11.31 -10.70 -6.92
N LEU A 439 11.95 -9.88 -7.73
CA LEU A 439 13.24 -10.19 -8.34
C LEU A 439 14.30 -9.23 -7.80
N ASP A 440 15.34 -9.80 -7.19
CA ASP A 440 16.49 -9.02 -6.72
C ASP A 440 17.28 -8.47 -7.91
N SER A 441 17.66 -7.21 -7.86
CA SER A 441 18.48 -6.53 -8.87
C SER A 441 19.51 -5.61 -8.23
N LEU A 442 20.66 -5.47 -8.89
CA LEU A 442 21.67 -4.49 -8.63
C LEU A 442 21.90 -3.69 -9.89
N ALA A 443 21.60 -2.40 -9.84
CA ALA A 443 21.85 -1.49 -10.95
C ALA A 443 22.81 -0.37 -10.56
N LEU A 444 23.63 0.06 -11.51
CA LEU A 444 24.52 1.21 -11.37
C LEU A 444 24.44 2.07 -12.63
N VAL A 445 24.46 3.38 -12.45
CA VAL A 445 24.63 4.38 -13.51
C VAL A 445 25.84 5.24 -13.18
N VAL A 446 26.77 5.36 -14.12
CA VAL A 446 27.91 6.29 -14.08
C VAL A 446 27.72 7.36 -15.14
N THR A 447 28.01 8.62 -14.78
CA THR A 447 27.88 9.76 -15.69
C THR A 447 29.03 10.73 -15.54
N ARG A 448 29.44 11.38 -16.66
CA ARG A 448 30.43 12.46 -16.71
C ARG A 448 29.98 13.52 -17.70
N GLN A 449 30.02 14.79 -17.32
CA GLN A 449 29.67 15.89 -18.21
C GLN A 449 30.83 16.23 -19.17
N LYS A 450 32.05 16.10 -18.71
CA LYS A 450 33.24 16.40 -19.54
C LYS A 450 33.40 15.34 -20.63
N LYS A 451 33.67 15.78 -21.85
CA LYS A 451 33.96 14.89 -23.00
C LYS A 451 35.11 13.96 -22.66
N GLN A 452 34.91 12.66 -22.85
CA GLN A 452 35.88 11.61 -22.65
C GLN A 452 36.37 11.08 -24.00
N ALA A 453 37.60 10.59 -24.06
CA ALA A 453 38.15 9.96 -25.24
C ALA A 453 37.58 8.54 -25.48
N SER A 454 37.24 7.85 -24.37
CA SER A 454 36.70 6.50 -24.41
C SER A 454 35.16 6.48 -24.40
N ALA A 455 34.57 5.38 -24.85
CA ALA A 455 33.12 5.16 -24.75
C ALA A 455 32.68 4.98 -23.27
N ALA A 456 31.49 5.47 -22.94
CA ALA A 456 30.94 5.37 -21.58
C ALA A 456 30.75 3.91 -21.12
N PHE A 457 30.52 3.00 -22.07
CA PHE A 457 30.47 1.55 -21.84
C PHE A 457 31.60 1.05 -20.94
N TYR A 458 32.83 1.47 -21.20
CA TYR A 458 34.01 1.00 -20.43
C TYR A 458 34.00 1.46 -18.98
N SER A 459 33.44 2.64 -18.70
CA SER A 459 33.27 3.11 -17.33
C SER A 459 32.32 2.21 -16.54
N ALA A 460 31.16 1.87 -17.10
CA ALA A 460 30.22 0.94 -16.47
C ALA A 460 30.77 -0.49 -16.35
N LYS A 461 31.45 -0.97 -17.40
CA LYS A 461 32.11 -2.29 -17.40
C LYS A 461 33.18 -2.39 -16.31
N GLN A 462 33.95 -1.32 -16.07
CA GLN A 462 34.96 -1.29 -15.03
C GLN A 462 34.39 -1.50 -13.62
N TYR A 463 33.28 -0.86 -13.29
CA TYR A 463 32.59 -1.10 -12.01
C TYR A 463 32.12 -2.56 -11.90
N LEU A 464 31.54 -3.12 -12.96
CA LEU A 464 31.07 -4.50 -12.96
C LEU A 464 32.24 -5.50 -12.87
N GLN A 465 33.32 -5.25 -13.58
CA GLN A 465 34.54 -6.07 -13.52
C GLN A 465 35.15 -6.06 -12.13
N TYR A 466 35.23 -4.86 -11.51
CA TYR A 466 35.75 -4.72 -10.14
C TYR A 466 34.90 -5.56 -9.13
N LEU A 467 33.58 -5.59 -9.30
CA LEU A 467 32.73 -6.47 -8.50
C LEU A 467 33.06 -7.94 -8.74
N ALA A 468 33.14 -8.38 -10.00
CA ALA A 468 33.45 -9.75 -10.38
C ALA A 468 34.81 -10.19 -9.83
N ASP A 469 35.84 -9.39 -10.00
CA ASP A 469 37.20 -9.66 -9.50
C ASP A 469 37.23 -9.79 -7.97
N SER A 470 36.46 -8.94 -7.26
CA SER A 470 36.35 -9.01 -5.80
C SER A 470 35.70 -10.30 -5.28
N MET A 471 35.02 -11.03 -6.15
CA MET A 471 34.35 -12.30 -5.86
C MET A 471 35.07 -13.51 -6.46
N GLY A 472 36.07 -13.29 -7.30
CA GLY A 472 36.75 -14.35 -8.05
C GLY A 472 35.91 -14.92 -9.20
N ILE A 473 34.99 -14.12 -9.76
CA ILE A 473 34.07 -14.52 -10.84
C ILE A 473 34.63 -14.04 -12.18
N GLU A 474 34.65 -14.92 -13.18
CA GLU A 474 34.92 -14.53 -14.55
C GLU A 474 33.61 -14.25 -15.29
N LEU A 475 33.49 -13.05 -15.87
CA LEU A 475 32.32 -12.63 -16.65
C LEU A 475 32.64 -12.66 -18.14
N PHE A 476 31.65 -13.11 -18.89
CA PHE A 476 31.68 -13.15 -20.35
C PHE A 476 30.69 -12.12 -20.93
N TYR A 477 31.10 -11.41 -21.98
CA TYR A 477 30.34 -10.32 -22.57
C TYR A 477 30.03 -10.60 -24.04
N GLU A 478 28.73 -10.64 -24.38
CA GLU A 478 28.25 -10.77 -25.75
C GLU A 478 27.51 -9.52 -26.19
N PRO A 479 27.55 -9.12 -27.46
CA PRO A 479 26.73 -8.04 -27.96
C PRO A 479 25.25 -8.25 -27.58
N LEU A 480 24.59 -7.18 -27.12
CA LEU A 480 23.17 -7.25 -26.79
C LEU A 480 22.36 -7.41 -28.09
N GLU A 481 21.42 -8.36 -28.13
CA GLU A 481 20.58 -8.58 -29.31
C GLU A 481 19.67 -7.37 -29.58
N ALA A 482 19.53 -7.01 -30.86
CA ALA A 482 18.75 -5.85 -31.28
C ALA A 482 17.27 -5.97 -30.94
N ASP A 483 16.73 -7.16 -30.91
CA ASP A 483 15.33 -7.52 -30.63
C ASP A 483 15.06 -7.92 -29.17
N SER A 484 16.03 -7.73 -28.29
CA SER A 484 15.86 -8.01 -26.86
C SER A 484 14.70 -7.20 -26.30
N ASP A 485 13.64 -7.88 -25.86
CA ASP A 485 12.39 -7.27 -25.36
C ASP A 485 12.23 -7.36 -23.83
N TYR A 486 13.20 -7.95 -23.12
CA TYR A 486 13.15 -8.07 -21.66
C TYR A 486 13.25 -6.70 -20.99
N PRO A 487 12.40 -6.36 -20.01
CA PRO A 487 12.30 -5.00 -19.45
C PRO A 487 13.61 -4.38 -18.98
N VAL A 488 14.51 -5.19 -18.39
CA VAL A 488 15.82 -4.74 -17.91
C VAL A 488 16.72 -4.28 -19.07
N THR A 489 16.61 -4.90 -20.26
CA THR A 489 17.46 -4.57 -21.42
C THR A 489 16.91 -3.43 -22.28
N GLN A 490 15.64 -3.11 -22.16
CA GLN A 490 14.97 -2.10 -23.00
C GLN A 490 15.65 -0.72 -23.02
N PRO A 491 16.17 -0.19 -21.90
CA PRO A 491 16.83 1.11 -21.91
C PRO A 491 18.15 1.14 -22.70
N PHE A 492 18.80 -0.01 -22.91
CA PHE A 492 20.17 -0.11 -23.42
C PHE A 492 20.24 -0.13 -24.95
N GLU A 493 21.30 0.51 -25.51
CA GLU A 493 21.55 0.55 -26.94
C GLU A 493 22.25 -0.73 -27.40
N PRO A 494 21.66 -1.59 -28.22
CA PRO A 494 22.24 -2.90 -28.56
C PRO A 494 23.66 -2.83 -29.11
N LYS A 495 23.97 -1.84 -29.99
CA LYS A 495 25.29 -1.68 -30.59
C LYS A 495 26.37 -1.17 -29.63
N ARG A 496 25.97 -0.74 -28.41
CA ARG A 496 26.85 -0.15 -27.39
C ARG A 496 26.67 -0.81 -26.02
N SER A 497 26.11 -2.01 -26.03
CA SER A 497 25.83 -2.76 -24.81
C SER A 497 26.13 -4.24 -24.98
N ALA A 498 26.41 -4.88 -23.86
CA ALA A 498 26.67 -6.29 -23.82
C ALA A 498 25.72 -6.99 -22.84
N ARG A 499 25.29 -8.17 -23.20
CA ARG A 499 24.71 -9.16 -22.30
C ARG A 499 25.84 -9.78 -21.49
N VAL A 500 25.63 -9.96 -20.21
CA VAL A 500 26.64 -10.47 -19.27
C VAL A 500 26.26 -11.89 -18.87
N TRP A 501 27.20 -12.80 -19.01
CA TRP A 501 27.10 -14.22 -18.70
C TRP A 501 28.25 -14.69 -17.79
N ASP A 502 28.13 -15.90 -17.25
CA ASP A 502 29.27 -16.67 -16.79
C ASP A 502 30.12 -17.15 -17.99
N ARG A 503 31.30 -17.67 -17.72
CA ARG A 503 32.23 -18.17 -18.75
C ARG A 503 31.63 -19.29 -19.61
N THR A 504 30.77 -20.12 -19.04
CA THR A 504 30.14 -21.29 -19.74
C THR A 504 28.87 -20.88 -20.49
N LYS A 505 28.42 -19.65 -20.36
CA LYS A 505 27.16 -19.11 -20.92
C LYS A 505 25.91 -19.85 -20.43
N THR A 506 25.96 -20.42 -19.25
CA THR A 506 24.82 -21.12 -18.61
C THR A 506 24.03 -20.21 -17.67
N VAL A 507 24.72 -19.28 -17.00
CA VAL A 507 24.10 -18.34 -16.05
C VAL A 507 24.11 -16.93 -16.64
N ARG A 508 22.90 -16.40 -16.91
CA ARG A 508 22.73 -15.02 -17.34
C ARG A 508 22.82 -14.07 -16.15
N VAL A 509 23.83 -13.24 -16.12
CA VAL A 509 24.09 -12.28 -15.04
C VAL A 509 23.30 -10.99 -15.24
N GLY A 510 23.26 -10.43 -16.48
CA GLY A 510 22.54 -9.18 -16.72
C GLY A 510 22.95 -8.47 -18.01
N VAL A 511 22.99 -7.14 -17.94
CA VAL A 511 23.33 -6.24 -19.05
C VAL A 511 24.24 -5.12 -18.56
N VAL A 512 25.18 -4.69 -19.41
CA VAL A 512 26.03 -3.50 -19.21
C VAL A 512 26.12 -2.71 -20.51
N GLY A 513 26.05 -1.38 -20.45
CA GLY A 513 26.16 -0.60 -21.68
C GLY A 513 25.73 0.86 -21.58
N GLU A 514 25.69 1.49 -22.75
CA GLU A 514 25.15 2.82 -22.95
C GLU A 514 23.64 2.75 -23.24
N TYR A 515 22.96 3.86 -23.10
CA TYR A 515 21.51 3.92 -23.25
C TYR A 515 21.11 4.30 -24.68
N ARG A 516 19.95 3.84 -25.13
CA ARG A 516 19.36 4.22 -26.43
C ARG A 516 19.27 5.74 -26.53
N HIS A 517 19.52 6.30 -27.72
CA HIS A 517 19.47 7.74 -27.94
C HIS A 517 18.13 8.36 -27.48
N ALA A 518 16.99 7.70 -27.76
CA ALA A 518 15.68 8.15 -27.32
C ALA A 518 15.56 8.21 -25.78
N VAL A 519 16.13 7.22 -25.07
CA VAL A 519 16.17 7.16 -23.60
C VAL A 519 17.06 8.27 -23.06
N ALA A 520 18.29 8.41 -23.58
CA ALA A 520 19.23 9.45 -23.17
C ALA A 520 18.61 10.85 -23.33
N LYS A 521 17.94 11.11 -24.43
CA LYS A 521 17.23 12.38 -24.69
C LYS A 521 16.07 12.59 -23.72
N ALA A 522 15.25 11.54 -23.48
CA ALA A 522 14.08 11.63 -22.59
C ALA A 522 14.45 11.93 -21.14
N PHE A 523 15.57 11.39 -20.65
CA PHE A 523 16.10 11.64 -19.32
C PHE A 523 17.11 12.80 -19.26
N LYS A 524 17.44 13.42 -20.39
CA LYS A 524 18.44 14.52 -20.50
C LYS A 524 19.79 14.11 -19.92
N LEU A 525 20.26 12.92 -20.30
CA LEU A 525 21.53 12.38 -19.82
C LEU A 525 22.70 13.08 -20.50
N PRO A 526 23.84 13.27 -19.79
CA PRO A 526 25.11 13.62 -20.43
C PRO A 526 25.56 12.55 -21.44
N ASP A 527 26.30 12.94 -22.48
CA ASP A 527 26.76 12.03 -23.53
C ASP A 527 27.58 10.84 -22.99
N HIS A 528 28.38 11.08 -21.93
CA HIS A 528 29.15 10.02 -21.28
C HIS A 528 28.37 9.44 -20.10
N THR A 529 27.28 8.72 -20.40
CA THR A 529 26.46 8.04 -19.40
C THR A 529 26.26 6.58 -19.80
N ALA A 530 26.59 5.66 -18.90
CA ALA A 530 26.41 4.22 -19.07
C ALA A 530 26.03 3.58 -17.72
N GLY A 531 25.64 2.32 -17.75
CA GLY A 531 25.31 1.59 -16.55
C GLY A 531 25.26 0.09 -16.74
N PHE A 532 24.93 -0.60 -15.68
CA PHE A 532 24.59 -2.02 -15.73
C PHE A 532 23.36 -2.30 -14.85
N GLU A 533 22.69 -3.39 -15.14
CA GLU A 533 21.70 -3.99 -14.26
C GLU A 533 21.86 -5.51 -14.28
N VAL A 534 22.15 -6.09 -13.10
CA VAL A 534 22.54 -7.51 -12.95
C VAL A 534 21.76 -8.18 -11.83
N SER A 535 21.65 -9.51 -11.92
CA SER A 535 21.04 -10.35 -10.89
C SER A 535 22.04 -10.65 -9.77
N PRO A 536 21.81 -10.17 -8.54
CA PRO A 536 22.65 -10.54 -7.40
C PRO A 536 22.60 -12.03 -7.08
N ARG A 537 21.48 -12.71 -7.39
CA ARG A 537 21.36 -14.16 -7.21
C ARG A 537 22.25 -14.94 -8.17
N ALA A 538 22.35 -14.48 -9.43
CA ALA A 538 23.31 -15.05 -10.37
C ALA A 538 24.75 -14.86 -9.90
N LEU A 539 25.07 -13.65 -9.40
CA LEU A 539 26.40 -13.37 -8.81
C LEU A 539 26.66 -14.25 -7.57
N HIS A 540 25.64 -14.50 -6.74
CA HIS A 540 25.75 -15.39 -5.59
C HIS A 540 26.09 -16.81 -6.00
N GLN A 541 25.33 -17.38 -6.94
CA GLN A 541 25.57 -18.70 -7.47
C GLN A 541 27.00 -18.85 -8.01
N LEU A 542 27.44 -17.91 -8.82
CA LEU A 542 28.79 -17.92 -9.38
C LEU A 542 29.89 -17.77 -8.31
N ALA A 543 29.63 -16.99 -7.26
CA ALA A 543 30.58 -16.82 -6.16
C ALA A 543 30.70 -18.09 -5.29
N GLU A 544 29.63 -18.86 -5.13
CA GLU A 544 29.68 -20.17 -4.44
C GLU A 544 30.46 -21.22 -5.23
N GLU A 545 30.40 -21.14 -6.56
CA GLU A 545 31.12 -22.05 -7.46
C GLU A 545 32.59 -21.62 -7.69
N ALA A 546 32.92 -20.35 -7.38
CA ALA A 546 34.25 -19.81 -7.63
C ALA A 546 35.29 -20.38 -6.66
N SER A 547 36.34 -20.96 -7.20
CA SER A 547 37.53 -21.36 -6.44
C SER A 547 38.67 -20.37 -6.69
N VAL A 548 39.04 -19.62 -5.68
CA VAL A 548 40.21 -18.74 -5.74
C VAL A 548 41.43 -19.56 -5.34
N ALA A 549 42.19 -20.04 -6.33
CA ALA A 549 43.45 -20.68 -6.07
C ALA A 549 44.53 -19.62 -5.84
N TYR A 550 45.21 -19.66 -4.69
CA TYR A 550 46.37 -18.84 -4.47
C TYR A 550 47.46 -19.22 -5.47
N ARG A 551 47.95 -18.23 -6.27
CA ARG A 551 49.10 -18.39 -7.14
C ARG A 551 50.22 -17.51 -6.60
N PRO A 552 51.38 -18.06 -6.21
CA PRO A 552 52.52 -17.27 -5.75
C PRO A 552 53.03 -16.41 -6.90
N MET A 553 53.54 -15.24 -6.57
CA MET A 553 54.27 -14.42 -7.58
C MET A 553 55.59 -15.09 -7.96
N SER A 554 55.90 -15.06 -9.25
CA SER A 554 57.20 -15.54 -9.71
C SER A 554 58.34 -14.67 -9.12
N ARG A 555 59.46 -15.33 -8.79
CA ARG A 555 60.70 -14.66 -8.37
C ARG A 555 61.53 -14.18 -9.58
N TYR A 556 61.16 -14.61 -10.77
CA TYR A 556 61.85 -14.28 -12.01
C TYR A 556 61.08 -13.18 -12.75
N PRO A 557 61.78 -12.29 -13.48
CA PRO A 557 61.16 -11.19 -14.20
C PRO A 557 60.25 -11.70 -15.32
N SER A 558 59.14 -11.01 -15.57
CA SER A 558 58.28 -11.22 -16.73
C SER A 558 58.90 -10.55 -17.98
N VAL A 559 58.50 -11.07 -19.13
CA VAL A 559 58.81 -10.50 -20.46
C VAL A 559 57.48 -10.09 -21.09
N GLU A 560 57.41 -8.86 -21.57
CA GLU A 560 56.27 -8.33 -22.30
C GLU A 560 56.54 -8.27 -23.80
N ARG A 561 55.53 -8.58 -24.62
CA ARG A 561 55.56 -8.47 -26.07
C ARG A 561 54.22 -7.98 -26.58
N ASP A 562 54.25 -6.96 -27.41
CA ASP A 562 53.08 -6.44 -28.10
C ASP A 562 52.98 -7.06 -29.50
N VAL A 563 51.80 -7.45 -29.87
CA VAL A 563 51.47 -7.93 -31.21
C VAL A 563 50.24 -7.22 -31.72
N CYS A 564 50.38 -6.60 -32.89
CA CYS A 564 49.27 -5.89 -33.54
C CYS A 564 48.65 -6.78 -34.64
N PHE A 565 47.42 -7.18 -34.44
CA PHE A 565 46.64 -7.97 -35.41
C PHE A 565 45.78 -7.01 -36.25
N GLN A 566 45.97 -7.00 -37.56
CA GLN A 566 45.08 -6.32 -38.47
C GLN A 566 44.01 -7.31 -38.94
N VAL A 567 42.79 -7.09 -38.57
CA VAL A 567 41.64 -7.96 -38.82
C VAL A 567 40.49 -7.22 -39.50
N SER A 568 39.50 -7.94 -40.02
CA SER A 568 38.26 -7.32 -40.51
C SER A 568 37.57 -6.47 -39.43
N VAL A 569 36.89 -5.39 -39.82
CA VAL A 569 36.09 -4.56 -38.92
C VAL A 569 35.04 -5.41 -38.21
N GLU A 570 34.50 -6.45 -38.85
CA GLU A 570 33.50 -7.35 -38.30
C GLU A 570 34.06 -8.34 -37.25
N THR A 571 35.38 -8.58 -37.24
CA THR A 571 36.03 -9.48 -36.27
C THR A 571 35.94 -8.86 -34.88
N THR A 572 35.24 -9.51 -33.96
CA THR A 572 35.14 -9.01 -32.58
C THR A 572 36.42 -9.24 -31.80
N TYR A 573 36.69 -8.41 -30.78
CA TYR A 573 37.76 -8.66 -29.81
C TYR A 573 37.65 -10.08 -29.21
N GLN A 574 36.45 -10.55 -28.92
CA GLN A 574 36.23 -11.87 -28.32
C GLN A 574 36.68 -13.02 -29.24
N GLN A 575 36.40 -12.93 -30.53
CA GLN A 575 36.86 -13.94 -31.49
C GLN A 575 38.41 -14.04 -31.51
N LEU A 576 39.09 -12.88 -31.46
CA LEU A 576 40.54 -12.84 -31.38
C LEU A 576 41.06 -13.38 -30.04
N ALA A 577 40.41 -13.03 -28.93
CA ALA A 577 40.78 -13.50 -27.58
C ALA A 577 40.55 -15.04 -27.44
N ASP A 578 39.49 -15.58 -28.01
CA ASP A 578 39.20 -17.00 -28.02
C ASP A 578 40.28 -17.75 -28.81
N ALA A 579 40.65 -17.27 -29.99
CA ALA A 579 41.74 -17.84 -30.78
C ALA A 579 43.11 -17.79 -30.07
N MET A 580 43.40 -16.72 -29.34
CA MET A 580 44.57 -16.63 -28.48
C MET A 580 44.51 -17.65 -27.34
N THR A 581 43.39 -17.76 -26.65
CA THR A 581 43.20 -18.70 -25.53
C THR A 581 43.49 -20.12 -25.98
N VAL A 582 42.98 -20.53 -27.16
CA VAL A 582 43.26 -21.84 -27.76
C VAL A 582 44.73 -22.00 -28.11
N SER A 583 45.32 -20.96 -28.69
CA SER A 583 46.75 -21.02 -29.12
C SER A 583 47.72 -21.01 -27.93
N LEU A 584 47.31 -20.49 -26.77
CA LEU A 584 48.10 -20.46 -25.53
C LEU A 584 47.89 -21.66 -24.62
N SER A 585 46.94 -22.58 -24.93
CA SER A 585 46.55 -23.69 -24.05
C SER A 585 47.68 -24.65 -23.69
N ASN A 586 48.72 -24.73 -24.50
CA ASN A 586 49.89 -25.62 -24.32
C ASN A 586 51.17 -24.82 -24.07
N ALA A 587 51.10 -23.62 -23.45
CA ALA A 587 52.25 -22.82 -23.15
C ALA A 587 53.24 -23.55 -22.20
N PRO A 588 54.56 -23.55 -22.45
CA PRO A 588 55.53 -24.18 -21.57
C PRO A 588 55.87 -23.32 -20.34
N PHE A 589 55.30 -22.15 -20.22
CA PHE A 589 55.45 -21.17 -19.13
C PHE A 589 54.13 -20.40 -18.95
N GLU A 590 54.01 -19.63 -17.90
CA GLU A 590 52.82 -18.83 -17.67
C GLU A 590 52.71 -17.68 -18.66
N VAL A 591 51.57 -17.57 -19.31
CA VAL A 591 51.25 -16.50 -20.27
C VAL A 591 49.91 -15.89 -19.96
N SER A 592 49.85 -14.59 -19.95
CA SER A 592 48.60 -13.81 -19.94
C SER A 592 48.63 -12.81 -21.10
N PHE A 593 47.46 -12.38 -21.53
CA PHE A 593 47.36 -11.33 -22.55
C PHE A 593 46.27 -10.32 -22.17
N ALA A 594 46.48 -9.08 -22.63
CA ALA A 594 45.50 -7.99 -22.44
C ALA A 594 45.46 -7.12 -23.71
N PRO A 595 44.33 -6.46 -24.02
CA PRO A 595 44.28 -5.49 -25.10
C PRO A 595 45.06 -4.24 -24.70
N LEU A 596 45.94 -3.76 -25.60
CA LEU A 596 46.65 -2.50 -25.43
C LEU A 596 45.91 -1.36 -26.14
N ASP A 597 45.55 -1.58 -27.42
CA ASP A 597 44.88 -0.57 -28.25
C ASP A 597 44.00 -1.22 -29.32
N ILE A 598 42.97 -0.52 -29.74
CA ILE A 598 42.12 -0.86 -30.90
C ILE A 598 42.02 0.38 -31.79
N PHE A 599 42.66 0.35 -32.93
CA PHE A 599 42.64 1.44 -33.90
C PHE A 599 41.85 1.03 -35.14
N GLN A 600 40.83 1.81 -35.48
CA GLN A 600 40.04 1.66 -36.69
C GLN A 600 40.19 2.90 -37.54
N PRO A 601 40.80 2.81 -38.76
CA PRO A 601 40.85 3.92 -39.68
C PRO A 601 39.46 4.41 -40.09
N SER A 602 39.33 5.70 -40.36
CA SER A 602 38.06 6.31 -40.79
C SER A 602 37.54 5.77 -42.15
N SER A 603 38.44 5.17 -42.93
CA SER A 603 38.12 4.55 -44.22
C SER A 603 38.83 3.20 -44.33
N GLY A 604 38.13 2.17 -44.72
CA GLY A 604 38.67 0.81 -44.85
C GLY A 604 37.83 -0.25 -44.13
N ASN A 605 38.02 -1.51 -44.49
CA ASN A 605 37.30 -2.65 -43.89
C ASN A 605 38.18 -3.45 -42.91
N LYS A 606 39.27 -2.86 -42.44
CA LYS A 606 40.18 -3.47 -41.48
C LYS A 606 40.37 -2.58 -40.25
N LYS A 607 40.63 -3.18 -39.11
CA LYS A 607 41.04 -2.55 -37.85
C LYS A 607 42.23 -3.24 -37.26
N ASN A 608 43.03 -2.50 -36.50
CA ASN A 608 44.19 -2.98 -35.78
C ASN A 608 43.84 -3.22 -34.32
N ILE A 609 44.10 -4.40 -33.80
CA ILE A 609 43.96 -4.76 -32.39
C ILE A 609 45.33 -5.12 -31.87
N THR A 610 45.89 -4.27 -31.01
CA THR A 610 47.19 -4.52 -30.38
C THR A 610 46.97 -5.22 -29.04
N MET A 611 47.69 -6.32 -28.85
CA MET A 611 47.63 -7.15 -27.65
C MET A 611 49.00 -7.20 -27.00
N THR A 612 49.06 -6.96 -25.68
CA THR A 612 50.25 -7.16 -24.87
C THR A 612 50.21 -8.57 -24.27
N PHE A 613 51.26 -9.35 -24.47
CA PHE A 613 51.44 -10.66 -23.85
C PHE A 613 52.47 -10.55 -22.74
N THR A 614 52.12 -10.97 -21.53
CA THR A 614 53.05 -11.03 -20.38
C THR A 614 53.38 -12.49 -20.09
N MET A 615 54.65 -12.83 -20.12
CA MET A 615 55.16 -14.19 -20.00
C MET A 615 56.17 -14.29 -18.87
N PHE A 616 56.11 -15.33 -18.06
CA PHE A 616 57.05 -15.62 -16.99
C PHE A 616 57.12 -17.09 -16.65
N SER A 617 58.18 -17.53 -15.99
CA SER A 617 58.31 -18.86 -15.42
C SER A 617 58.50 -18.81 -13.92
N TYR A 618 58.13 -19.87 -13.22
CA TYR A 618 58.43 -20.04 -11.80
C TYR A 618 59.83 -20.59 -11.50
N ASP A 619 60.47 -21.14 -12.51
CA ASP A 619 61.69 -21.90 -12.34
C ASP A 619 62.95 -21.13 -12.81
N ARG A 620 62.84 -20.21 -13.78
CA ARG A 620 63.92 -19.47 -14.40
C ARG A 620 63.51 -18.22 -15.12
N THR A 621 64.48 -17.36 -15.46
CA THR A 621 64.26 -16.24 -16.39
C THR A 621 64.09 -16.78 -17.81
N LEU A 622 63.10 -16.29 -18.55
CA LEU A 622 62.90 -16.63 -19.97
C LEU A 622 63.92 -15.92 -20.85
N THR A 623 64.42 -16.62 -21.88
CA THR A 623 65.33 -16.00 -22.86
C THR A 623 64.54 -15.32 -23.97
N GLY A 624 65.14 -14.31 -24.63
CA GLY A 624 64.50 -13.59 -25.72
C GLY A 624 64.21 -14.47 -26.94
N GLU A 625 65.10 -15.41 -27.25
CA GLU A 625 64.95 -16.37 -28.36
C GLU A 625 63.76 -17.30 -28.13
N GLU A 626 63.65 -17.82 -26.92
CA GLU A 626 62.57 -18.73 -26.50
C GLU A 626 61.19 -18.06 -26.57
N VAL A 627 61.12 -16.81 -26.06
CA VAL A 627 59.90 -15.98 -26.13
C VAL A 627 59.52 -15.68 -27.57
N SER A 628 60.47 -15.31 -28.42
CA SER A 628 60.23 -14.98 -29.83
C SER A 628 59.74 -16.18 -30.60
N ALA A 629 60.37 -17.35 -30.45
CA ALA A 629 59.95 -18.61 -31.12
C ALA A 629 58.53 -19.05 -30.68
N TYR A 630 58.25 -18.88 -29.38
CA TYR A 630 56.91 -19.19 -28.88
C TYR A 630 55.86 -18.22 -29.44
N MET A 631 56.13 -16.91 -29.45
CA MET A 631 55.19 -15.92 -29.98
C MET A 631 54.92 -16.11 -31.48
N GLU A 632 55.91 -16.50 -32.28
CA GLU A 632 55.72 -16.87 -33.69
C GLU A 632 54.72 -18.01 -33.84
N SER A 633 54.79 -19.01 -32.95
CA SER A 633 53.89 -20.15 -32.98
C SER A 633 52.46 -19.74 -32.56
N VAL A 634 52.33 -18.87 -31.57
CA VAL A 634 51.04 -18.32 -31.11
C VAL A 634 50.39 -17.48 -32.20
N VAL A 635 51.13 -16.57 -32.81
CA VAL A 635 50.62 -15.74 -33.93
C VAL A 635 50.13 -16.62 -35.08
N LYS A 636 50.87 -17.63 -35.47
CA LYS A 636 50.46 -18.59 -36.49
C LYS A 636 49.19 -19.35 -36.11
N GLY A 637 49.11 -19.76 -34.84
CA GLY A 637 47.93 -20.42 -34.30
C GLY A 637 46.66 -19.55 -34.34
N VAL A 638 46.79 -18.27 -34.00
CA VAL A 638 45.73 -17.29 -34.06
C VAL A 638 45.30 -17.01 -35.51
N LEU A 639 46.23 -16.79 -36.42
CA LEU A 639 45.92 -16.49 -37.82
C LEU A 639 45.33 -17.69 -38.57
N ASN A 640 45.47 -18.92 -38.08
CA ASN A 640 44.77 -20.08 -38.60
C ASN A 640 43.27 -20.10 -38.23
N GLN A 641 42.86 -19.37 -37.21
CA GLN A 641 41.50 -19.34 -36.68
C GLN A 641 40.78 -18.02 -37.01
N VAL A 642 41.51 -16.92 -37.16
CA VAL A 642 41.00 -15.59 -37.44
C VAL A 642 41.65 -15.04 -38.70
N GLU A 643 40.86 -14.63 -39.67
CA GLU A 643 41.36 -14.01 -40.89
C GLU A 643 41.99 -12.65 -40.60
N GLY A 644 43.28 -12.51 -40.86
CA GLY A 644 44.02 -11.30 -40.56
C GLY A 644 45.50 -11.43 -40.87
N GLU A 645 46.26 -10.39 -40.51
CA GLU A 645 47.72 -10.33 -40.62
C GLU A 645 48.30 -9.60 -39.41
N VAL A 646 49.59 -9.76 -39.14
CA VAL A 646 50.32 -9.01 -38.10
C VAL A 646 50.99 -7.84 -38.77
N VAL A 647 50.88 -6.63 -38.11
CA VAL A 647 51.40 -5.36 -38.64
C VAL A 647 52.46 -4.77 -37.71
#